data_60f3ce8e9207c922a36dd9287e6762ba
#
_entry.id   60f3ce8e9207c922a36dd9287e6762ba
#
_cell.length_a   1.000
_cell.length_b   1.000
_cell.length_c   1.000
_cell.angle_alpha   90.00
_cell.angle_beta   90.00
_cell.angle_gamma   90.00
#
_symmetry.space_group_name_H-M   'P 1'
#
loop_
_entity.id
_entity.type
_entity.pdbx_description
1 polymer ?
#
loop_
_entity_poly.entity_id
_entity_poly.type
_entity_poly.pdbx_seq_one_letter_code
_entity_poly.pdbx_strand_id
1 'polypeptide(L)'
;MLVERPLTNLAPASQQPSDAFKLTNEQGFEWSLSFLTPTIYKITVVGPNHPLPQQSNVHWSNKPLAVSAKVDTGAQKATLSVDGLAHEVTVQFDDTPIVEIHETVEGSNDKVRIFGDNPHKSYCYSETGVTRYTRFNNQNLHIGMGEKAAPLDLTHRSFCISGSDSASYDAYRTDPLYKHTPFLMSLPKPFDADGEPQPLTSVVGIYSASNSDANWDVGRFIDEPWGMFKKYAQHYGGLEEYIILGEQAQQVVTQFSDLVGRPLLVPRDWLGYLASGMGLGESDVPIAQELLSGFPGTCKQHDIPCSAIHLSSGYTVDGEGNRLVFTMNTRRYPDFAELVKTFHKAGIRVTPNIKPYVAQAHPHYQKLYDAGALFTDPNNGNKPVVTRIWSSGIGCTALGSWVDLTSKAGREWWRQGALELCKLGVDSLWNDNNEFLLFDDAFICKNELDGDAKVDGNRTGKPTPVGALGRMTNTELMARESHQALVTQHPDRRPFVLTRSANVGTQKWAASTWSGDNRTSWHNLRGSIAMGLNAQMSLMQSYGNDIGGFAGPLPSPELFVRWIQSGITQPRFCIHSFKPCKEDPTGVKLNNLPWMYPEVVDIIRTTIKRRYELLPFINNLNWRSHLAAEPMNTWLGWNEFAADPNVYSREVLEGFDYWIGHGQLLVAGAYHENELTRRVYLPAAGKEDTKVYYDTHSPFKVYKSGQWVENVSTPLSHFAVFAREGTVVPVGLGKVTITQNEGPATITCSGTKILTEQEGGQCVYDDWRGIEVFPSPVDAKSPSEYTYSWIEDDGVSAKPAVAEFKVDISSSQDEVSVKASATKSDFKPLWGNTLWVILPRADTRKVQGASKTMLYKGQTAYAITVSGL
;
A
#
# COMPACT_ATOMS: atom_id res chain seq x y z
N MET A 1 -21.74 23.17 11.21
CA MET A 1 -20.71 22.81 12.22
C MET A 1 -21.43 22.06 13.33
N LEU A 2 -21.11 20.78 13.56
CA LEU A 2 -21.68 20.02 14.66
C LEU A 2 -21.23 20.70 15.98
N VAL A 3 -22.15 20.92 16.90
CA VAL A 3 -21.84 21.52 18.21
C VAL A 3 -21.16 20.44 19.05
N GLU A 4 -19.88 20.63 19.32
CA GLU A 4 -19.11 19.75 20.21
C GLU A 4 -19.37 20.12 21.68
N ARG A 5 -19.62 19.10 22.49
CA ARG A 5 -19.76 19.22 23.95
C ARG A 5 -18.63 18.44 24.63
N PRO A 6 -17.92 19.01 25.59
CA PRO A 6 -16.88 18.27 26.28
C PRO A 6 -17.49 17.14 27.11
N LEU A 7 -16.75 16.02 27.15
CA LEU A 7 -17.11 14.87 27.99
C LEU A 7 -16.53 15.10 29.39
N THR A 8 -17.39 15.45 30.32
CA THR A 8 -17.02 15.90 31.67
C THR A 8 -17.69 15.08 32.77
N ASN A 9 -17.29 15.35 34.04
CA ASN A 9 -17.85 14.75 35.25
C ASN A 9 -17.74 13.21 35.27
N LEU A 10 -16.65 12.67 34.72
CA LEU A 10 -16.37 11.25 34.78
C LEU A 10 -15.66 10.89 36.07
N ALA A 11 -16.11 9.83 36.75
CA ALA A 11 -15.53 9.30 37.96
C ALA A 11 -15.22 7.79 37.81
N PRO A 12 -14.26 7.24 38.56
CA PRO A 12 -13.99 5.81 38.57
C PRO A 12 -15.26 5.02 38.83
N ALA A 13 -15.54 4.04 37.95
CA ALA A 13 -16.69 3.16 38.09
C ALA A 13 -16.65 2.43 39.43
N SER A 14 -17.82 2.24 40.07
CA SER A 14 -17.95 1.60 41.38
C SER A 14 -17.41 0.17 41.40
N GLN A 15 -17.43 -0.51 40.24
CA GLN A 15 -16.80 -1.79 39.99
C GLN A 15 -15.84 -1.65 38.82
N GLN A 16 -14.55 -1.79 39.08
CA GLN A 16 -13.53 -1.79 38.04
C GLN A 16 -13.39 -3.19 37.44
N PRO A 17 -13.40 -3.36 36.11
CA PRO A 17 -13.05 -4.63 35.49
C PRO A 17 -11.57 -4.97 35.74
N SER A 18 -11.25 -6.24 35.72
CA SER A 18 -9.85 -6.69 35.91
C SER A 18 -8.91 -6.39 34.71
N ASP A 19 -9.46 -6.05 33.58
CA ASP A 19 -8.76 -5.89 32.28
C ASP A 19 -8.83 -4.46 31.70
N ALA A 20 -9.39 -3.53 32.46
CA ALA A 20 -9.47 -2.12 32.06
C ALA A 20 -9.60 -1.17 33.27
N PHE A 21 -9.17 0.08 33.07
CA PHE A 21 -9.57 1.19 33.97
C PHE A 21 -10.75 1.93 33.35
N LYS A 22 -11.85 2.07 34.11
CA LYS A 22 -13.12 2.58 33.61
C LYS A 22 -13.59 3.81 34.40
N LEU A 23 -14.06 4.81 33.66
CA LEU A 23 -14.73 6.01 34.17
C LEU A 23 -16.16 6.08 33.63
N THR A 24 -17.10 6.58 34.46
CA THR A 24 -18.50 6.76 34.08
C THR A 24 -19.03 8.10 34.56
N ASN A 25 -20.09 8.64 33.92
CA ASN A 25 -20.81 9.83 34.39
C ASN A 25 -22.33 9.60 34.45
N GLU A 26 -23.03 10.56 35.04
CA GLU A 26 -24.49 10.50 35.18
C GLU A 26 -25.24 10.58 33.84
N GLN A 27 -24.61 11.08 32.79
CA GLN A 27 -25.19 11.16 31.46
C GLN A 27 -25.16 9.81 30.70
N GLY A 28 -24.61 8.77 31.31
CA GLY A 28 -24.51 7.41 30.75
C GLY A 28 -23.37 7.22 29.79
N PHE A 29 -22.36 8.11 29.80
CA PHE A 29 -21.11 7.87 29.08
C PHE A 29 -20.17 6.99 29.92
N GLU A 30 -19.47 6.14 29.21
CA GLU A 30 -18.41 5.28 29.70
C GLU A 30 -17.14 5.54 28.90
N TRP A 31 -16.06 5.80 29.60
CA TRP A 31 -14.70 5.88 29.07
C TRP A 31 -13.86 4.75 29.65
N SER A 32 -13.06 4.08 28.84
CA SER A 32 -12.16 3.04 29.34
C SER A 32 -10.80 3.02 28.64
N LEU A 33 -9.78 2.58 29.40
CA LEU A 33 -8.46 2.27 28.91
C LEU A 33 -8.10 0.82 29.28
N SER A 34 -7.73 0.02 28.29
CA SER A 34 -7.23 -1.35 28.46
C SER A 34 -5.91 -1.54 27.71
N PHE A 35 -5.18 -2.60 28.03
CA PHE A 35 -3.90 -2.93 27.43
C PHE A 35 -4.01 -4.28 26.71
N LEU A 36 -3.85 -4.29 25.38
CA LEU A 36 -3.82 -5.52 24.61
C LEU A 36 -2.44 -6.20 24.75
N THR A 37 -1.39 -5.38 24.78
CA THR A 37 0.00 -5.73 25.09
C THR A 37 0.62 -4.61 25.91
N PRO A 38 1.85 -4.75 26.43
CA PRO A 38 2.54 -3.63 27.10
C PRO A 38 2.79 -2.40 26.21
N THR A 39 2.62 -2.52 24.90
CA THR A 39 2.87 -1.47 23.89
C THR A 39 1.62 -1.11 23.04
N ILE A 40 0.49 -1.78 23.23
CA ILE A 40 -0.77 -1.49 22.53
C ILE A 40 -1.87 -1.20 23.53
N TYR A 41 -2.36 0.01 23.53
CA TYR A 41 -3.42 0.49 24.43
C TYR A 41 -4.71 0.75 23.65
N LYS A 42 -5.83 0.34 24.21
CA LYS A 42 -7.16 0.55 23.65
C LYS A 42 -7.93 1.54 24.51
N ILE A 43 -8.42 2.62 23.89
CA ILE A 43 -9.31 3.59 24.52
C ILE A 43 -10.69 3.47 23.87
N THR A 44 -11.72 3.45 24.70
CA THR A 44 -13.11 3.50 24.21
C THR A 44 -13.91 4.61 24.88
N VAL A 45 -14.82 5.21 24.11
CA VAL A 45 -15.86 6.12 24.63
C VAL A 45 -17.20 5.63 24.10
N VAL A 46 -18.11 5.30 25.00
CA VAL A 46 -19.46 4.82 24.68
C VAL A 46 -20.47 5.72 25.38
N GLY A 47 -21.53 6.10 24.68
CA GLY A 47 -22.63 6.88 25.24
C GLY A 47 -24.00 6.37 24.79
N PRO A 48 -25.09 6.87 25.31
CA PRO A 48 -26.47 6.40 24.99
C PRO A 48 -26.76 6.39 23.49
N ASN A 49 -26.28 7.39 22.75
CA ASN A 49 -26.43 7.50 21.29
C ASN A 49 -25.11 7.35 20.54
N HIS A 50 -24.06 6.91 21.22
CA HIS A 50 -22.70 6.79 20.70
C HIS A 50 -22.17 5.36 20.93
N PRO A 51 -22.78 4.35 20.27
CA PRO A 51 -22.29 2.97 20.37
C PRO A 51 -20.92 2.85 19.70
N LEU A 52 -20.11 1.86 20.12
CA LEU A 52 -18.87 1.55 19.41
C LEU A 52 -19.13 1.24 17.93
N PRO A 53 -18.16 1.48 17.04
CA PRO A 53 -18.30 1.16 15.62
C PRO A 53 -18.76 -0.27 15.42
N GLN A 54 -19.78 -0.49 14.58
CA GLN A 54 -20.32 -1.82 14.32
C GLN A 54 -19.34 -2.70 13.53
N GLN A 55 -18.47 -2.05 12.77
CA GLN A 55 -17.39 -2.66 11.99
C GLN A 55 -16.07 -2.07 12.44
N SER A 56 -15.45 -2.72 13.40
CA SER A 56 -14.05 -2.53 13.72
C SER A 56 -13.26 -3.55 12.91
N ASN A 57 -12.26 -3.10 12.14
CA ASN A 57 -11.39 -3.99 11.37
C ASN A 57 -10.32 -4.65 12.24
N VAL A 58 -10.47 -4.57 13.56
CA VAL A 58 -9.55 -5.18 14.54
C VAL A 58 -9.90 -6.65 14.75
N HIS A 59 -8.89 -7.52 14.61
CA HIS A 59 -8.99 -8.97 14.77
C HIS A 59 -8.12 -9.48 15.93
N TRP A 60 -8.27 -8.85 17.11
CA TRP A 60 -7.54 -9.25 18.30
C TRP A 60 -8.29 -10.34 19.06
N SER A 61 -7.73 -11.53 19.14
CA SER A 61 -8.39 -12.70 19.77
C SER A 61 -8.02 -12.91 21.24
N ASN A 62 -6.90 -12.32 21.70
CA ASN A 62 -6.43 -12.48 23.04
C ASN A 62 -7.19 -11.55 24.00
N LYS A 63 -7.36 -11.99 25.26
CA LYS A 63 -7.91 -11.12 26.31
C LYS A 63 -6.92 -9.97 26.59
N PRO A 64 -7.41 -8.77 26.90
CA PRO A 64 -6.57 -7.70 27.41
C PRO A 64 -5.82 -8.13 28.69
N LEU A 65 -4.70 -7.47 28.97
CA LEU A 65 -3.90 -7.72 30.17
C LEU A 65 -4.65 -7.29 31.43
N ALA A 66 -4.36 -7.94 32.54
CA ALA A 66 -4.88 -7.53 33.84
C ALA A 66 -4.30 -6.16 34.25
N VAL A 67 -5.18 -5.21 34.59
CA VAL A 67 -4.82 -3.82 34.92
C VAL A 67 -4.86 -3.63 36.42
N SER A 68 -3.79 -3.13 37.01
CA SER A 68 -3.74 -2.58 38.37
C SER A 68 -3.77 -1.06 38.29
N ALA A 69 -4.66 -0.44 39.06
CA ALA A 69 -4.80 1.02 39.11
C ALA A 69 -4.55 1.53 40.54
N LYS A 70 -3.55 2.38 40.69
CA LYS A 70 -3.35 3.15 41.92
C LYS A 70 -4.07 4.49 41.78
N VAL A 71 -5.23 4.60 42.44
CA VAL A 71 -6.07 5.80 42.37
C VAL A 71 -5.77 6.74 43.53
N ASP A 72 -5.43 7.97 43.21
CA ASP A 72 -5.35 9.12 44.16
C ASP A 72 -6.63 9.96 43.95
N THR A 73 -7.55 9.81 44.89
CA THR A 73 -8.82 10.54 44.85
C THR A 73 -8.69 12.03 45.17
N GLY A 74 -7.62 12.42 45.90
CA GLY A 74 -7.34 13.83 46.22
C GLY A 74 -6.79 14.58 45.00
N ALA A 75 -5.95 13.93 44.21
CA ALA A 75 -5.39 14.47 42.99
C ALA A 75 -6.28 14.12 41.73
N GLN A 76 -7.36 13.36 41.90
CA GLN A 76 -8.21 12.84 40.83
C GLN A 76 -7.39 12.18 39.67
N LYS A 77 -6.41 11.36 40.05
CA LYS A 77 -5.45 10.76 39.14
C LYS A 77 -5.28 9.27 39.42
N ALA A 78 -5.21 8.47 38.35
CA ALA A 78 -4.86 7.07 38.42
C ALA A 78 -3.51 6.83 37.73
N THR A 79 -2.67 6.00 38.33
CA THR A 79 -1.47 5.43 37.69
C THR A 79 -1.77 3.96 37.38
N LEU A 80 -1.64 3.58 36.12
CA LEU A 80 -1.98 2.24 35.64
C LEU A 80 -0.72 1.41 35.46
N SER A 81 -0.81 0.12 35.78
CA SER A 81 0.26 -0.84 35.60
C SER A 81 -0.29 -2.16 35.09
N VAL A 82 0.47 -2.79 34.20
CA VAL A 82 0.27 -4.17 33.73
C VAL A 82 1.62 -4.88 33.70
N ASP A 83 1.60 -6.19 33.63
CA ASP A 83 2.84 -6.97 33.55
C ASP A 83 3.63 -6.65 32.27
N GLY A 84 4.93 -6.41 32.41
CA GLY A 84 5.85 -6.05 31.32
C GLY A 84 5.75 -4.59 30.82
N LEU A 85 4.98 -3.71 31.48
CA LEU A 85 4.86 -2.30 31.10
C LEU A 85 6.16 -1.53 31.43
N ALA A 86 6.80 -0.97 30.39
CA ALA A 86 8.00 -0.14 30.51
C ALA A 86 7.68 1.36 30.69
N HIS A 87 6.48 1.80 30.33
CA HIS A 87 6.05 3.19 30.36
C HIS A 87 5.25 3.53 31.59
N GLU A 88 5.32 4.79 32.05
CA GLU A 88 4.39 5.29 33.05
C GLU A 88 3.12 5.80 32.36
N VAL A 89 1.98 5.18 32.68
CA VAL A 89 0.67 5.54 32.13
C VAL A 89 -0.18 6.14 33.24
N THR A 90 -0.63 7.37 33.04
CA THR A 90 -1.49 8.06 34.00
C THR A 90 -2.79 8.52 33.34
N VAL A 91 -3.88 8.53 34.12
CA VAL A 91 -5.19 9.03 33.73
C VAL A 91 -5.63 10.05 34.78
N GLN A 92 -5.74 11.31 34.40
CA GLN A 92 -6.36 12.35 35.22
C GLN A 92 -7.86 12.43 34.86
N PHE A 93 -8.73 12.70 35.82
CA PHE A 93 -10.18 12.68 35.66
C PHE A 93 -10.93 13.72 36.46
N ASP A 94 -10.29 14.89 36.71
CA ASP A 94 -10.90 16.01 37.44
C ASP A 94 -11.99 16.73 36.65
N ASP A 95 -11.83 16.93 35.37
CA ASP A 95 -12.80 17.58 34.49
C ASP A 95 -13.12 16.66 33.31
N THR A 96 -12.12 16.39 32.45
CA THR A 96 -12.19 15.44 31.32
C THR A 96 -11.11 14.38 31.46
N PRO A 97 -11.27 13.14 30.96
CA PRO A 97 -10.19 12.15 31.03
C PRO A 97 -8.97 12.63 30.25
N ILE A 98 -7.80 12.60 30.87
CA ILE A 98 -6.52 12.96 30.25
C ILE A 98 -5.55 11.80 30.44
N VAL A 99 -5.18 11.15 29.35
CA VAL A 99 -4.15 10.12 29.33
C VAL A 99 -2.81 10.78 29.06
N GLU A 100 -1.80 10.44 29.86
CA GLU A 100 -0.40 10.77 29.55
C GLU A 100 0.45 9.49 29.63
N ILE A 101 1.37 9.35 28.68
CA ILE A 101 2.34 8.25 28.62
C ILE A 101 3.74 8.86 28.66
N HIS A 102 4.55 8.42 29.64
CA HIS A 102 5.92 8.86 29.81
C HIS A 102 6.88 7.69 29.67
N GLU A 103 8.00 7.95 29.04
CA GLU A 103 9.13 7.05 28.88
C GLU A 103 10.32 7.53 29.69
N THR A 104 11.05 6.63 30.31
CA THR A 104 12.32 6.96 31.00
C THR A 104 13.43 7.00 29.97
N VAL A 105 14.15 8.11 29.88
CA VAL A 105 15.27 8.27 28.93
C VAL A 105 16.39 7.31 29.29
N GLU A 106 16.92 6.59 28.30
CA GLU A 106 18.02 5.66 28.50
C GLU A 106 19.25 6.36 29.09
N GLY A 107 19.81 5.80 30.17
CA GLY A 107 20.97 6.36 30.87
C GLY A 107 20.66 7.55 31.82
N SER A 108 19.40 7.92 32.00
CA SER A 108 18.91 8.96 32.90
C SER A 108 17.70 8.46 33.70
N ASN A 109 17.34 9.19 34.76
CA ASN A 109 16.08 9.01 35.47
C ASN A 109 14.98 9.98 34.98
N ASP A 110 15.29 10.77 33.97
CA ASP A 110 14.36 11.74 33.42
C ASP A 110 13.22 11.05 32.65
N LYS A 111 12.00 11.52 32.88
CA LYS A 111 10.80 11.05 32.17
C LYS A 111 10.38 12.06 31.13
N VAL A 112 10.28 11.61 29.92
CA VAL A 112 9.79 12.41 28.77
C VAL A 112 8.39 11.94 28.43
N ARG A 113 7.44 12.88 28.24
CA ARG A 113 6.11 12.58 27.76
C ARG A 113 6.16 12.29 26.27
N ILE A 114 5.86 11.05 25.87
CA ILE A 114 5.81 10.60 24.48
C ILE A 114 4.42 10.73 23.87
N PHE A 115 3.37 10.68 24.71
CA PHE A 115 1.98 10.85 24.30
C PHE A 115 1.19 11.59 25.39
N GLY A 116 0.19 12.40 24.98
CA GLY A 116 -0.73 13.02 25.91
C GLY A 116 -1.99 13.55 25.24
N ASP A 117 -3.12 13.45 25.94
CA ASP A 117 -4.35 14.15 25.58
C ASP A 117 -4.19 15.67 25.77
N ASN A 118 -5.02 16.46 25.09
CA ASN A 118 -5.10 17.89 25.33
C ASN A 118 -5.61 18.13 26.77
N PRO A 119 -4.91 18.94 27.58
CA PRO A 119 -5.20 19.05 29.01
C PRO A 119 -6.53 19.76 29.33
N HIS A 120 -7.13 20.45 28.37
CA HIS A 120 -8.32 21.26 28.58
C HIS A 120 -9.54 20.75 27.80
N LYS A 121 -9.33 19.96 26.77
CA LYS A 121 -10.39 19.48 25.89
C LYS A 121 -9.95 18.17 25.22
N SER A 122 -9.94 17.08 25.97
CA SER A 122 -9.45 15.79 25.47
C SER A 122 -10.51 15.05 24.65
N TYR A 123 -11.73 14.90 25.20
CA TYR A 123 -12.82 14.18 24.56
C TYR A 123 -14.06 15.06 24.49
N CYS A 124 -14.70 15.05 23.32
CA CYS A 124 -15.96 15.72 23.09
C CYS A 124 -16.91 14.78 22.36
N TYR A 125 -18.20 15.08 22.43
CA TYR A 125 -19.23 14.43 21.65
C TYR A 125 -20.12 15.45 20.96
N SER A 126 -20.68 15.07 19.81
CA SER A 126 -21.72 15.80 19.11
C SER A 126 -23.05 15.06 19.23
N GLU A 127 -24.04 15.38 18.44
CA GLU A 127 -25.31 14.64 18.39
C GLU A 127 -25.08 13.16 17.95
N THR A 128 -24.15 12.90 17.05
CA THR A 128 -23.98 11.60 16.40
C THR A 128 -22.58 10.98 16.56
N GLY A 129 -21.55 11.77 16.78
CA GLY A 129 -20.17 11.31 16.78
C GLY A 129 -19.34 11.82 17.93
N VAL A 130 -18.07 11.42 17.95
CA VAL A 130 -17.10 11.79 19.00
C VAL A 130 -15.89 12.47 18.40
N THR A 131 -15.26 13.32 19.20
CA THR A 131 -14.03 14.02 18.84
C THR A 131 -13.00 13.80 19.94
N ARG A 132 -11.75 13.52 19.56
CA ARG A 132 -10.61 13.46 20.47
C ARG A 132 -9.57 14.52 20.11
N TYR A 133 -9.06 15.20 21.11
CA TYR A 133 -7.99 16.16 21.03
C TYR A 133 -6.75 15.63 21.76
N THR A 134 -5.62 15.63 21.09
CA THR A 134 -4.33 15.23 21.68
C THR A 134 -3.31 16.36 21.55
N ARG A 135 -2.31 16.34 22.40
CA ARG A 135 -1.19 17.31 22.33
C ARG A 135 -0.50 17.22 20.99
N PHE A 136 -0.08 18.37 20.49
CA PHE A 136 0.75 18.50 19.31
C PHE A 136 2.18 18.81 19.74
N ASN A 137 3.17 18.22 19.04
CA ASN A 137 4.59 18.50 19.26
C ASN A 137 5.25 18.76 17.91
N ASN A 138 5.79 19.97 17.72
CA ASN A 138 6.55 20.37 16.52
C ASN A 138 7.84 19.57 16.31
N GLN A 139 8.34 18.91 17.37
CA GLN A 139 9.54 18.06 17.32
C GLN A 139 9.22 16.63 16.85
N ASN A 140 8.01 16.41 16.37
CA ASN A 140 7.65 15.16 15.74
C ASN A 140 7.44 15.33 14.23
N LEU A 141 7.86 14.34 13.47
CA LEU A 141 7.42 14.11 12.11
C LEU A 141 6.09 13.35 12.16
N HIS A 142 5.10 13.77 11.38
CA HIS A 142 3.80 13.09 11.30
C HIS A 142 3.61 12.48 9.91
N ILE A 143 3.42 11.16 9.84
CA ILE A 143 3.27 10.38 8.60
C ILE A 143 2.13 9.38 8.74
N GLY A 144 1.71 8.78 7.61
CA GLY A 144 0.63 7.79 7.60
C GLY A 144 -0.62 8.27 6.87
N MET A 145 -1.80 7.99 7.41
CA MET A 145 -3.13 8.29 6.85
C MET A 145 -3.39 7.69 5.46
N GLY A 146 -2.57 6.72 5.02
CA GLY A 146 -2.73 6.08 3.72
C GLY A 146 -2.45 7.03 2.56
N GLU A 147 -3.37 7.07 1.59
CA GLU A 147 -3.29 7.91 0.40
C GLU A 147 -3.75 9.34 0.70
N LYS A 148 -2.82 10.28 0.80
CA LYS A 148 -3.11 11.71 0.97
C LYS A 148 -2.33 12.55 -0.03
N ALA A 149 -3.01 13.50 -0.68
CA ALA A 149 -2.38 14.48 -1.58
C ALA A 149 -1.61 15.52 -0.76
N ALA A 150 -0.39 15.17 -0.38
CA ALA A 150 0.47 15.95 0.50
C ALA A 150 1.95 15.56 0.31
N PRO A 151 2.91 16.36 0.77
CA PRO A 151 4.27 15.90 1.04
C PRO A 151 4.29 14.73 2.03
N LEU A 152 5.45 14.13 2.25
CA LEU A 152 5.62 13.06 3.22
C LEU A 152 5.21 13.49 4.63
N ASP A 153 5.65 14.68 5.05
CA ASP A 153 5.27 15.27 6.35
C ASP A 153 3.85 15.85 6.30
N LEU A 154 2.96 15.27 7.10
CA LEU A 154 1.56 15.68 7.23
C LEU A 154 1.34 16.79 8.25
N THR A 155 2.40 17.29 8.90
CA THR A 155 2.35 18.34 9.92
C THR A 155 1.73 19.63 9.37
N HIS A 156 0.95 20.31 10.20
CA HIS A 156 0.21 21.56 9.89
C HIS A 156 -0.84 21.44 8.79
N ARG A 157 -1.42 20.23 8.64
CA ARG A 157 -2.48 19.93 7.65
C ARG A 157 -3.72 19.36 8.31
N SER A 158 -4.83 19.47 7.59
CA SER A 158 -6.08 18.77 7.93
C SER A 158 -6.50 17.91 6.76
N PHE A 159 -7.08 16.74 7.08
CA PHE A 159 -7.50 15.76 6.10
C PHE A 159 -8.89 15.22 6.40
N CYS A 160 -9.67 15.02 5.36
CA CYS A 160 -10.87 14.24 5.39
C CYS A 160 -10.51 12.75 5.33
N ILE A 161 -11.03 11.95 6.24
CA ILE A 161 -10.90 10.49 6.24
C ILE A 161 -12.19 9.92 5.66
N SER A 162 -12.23 9.80 4.35
CA SER A 162 -13.37 9.34 3.56
C SER A 162 -12.86 8.87 2.20
N GLY A 163 -13.62 8.03 1.48
CA GLY A 163 -13.36 7.68 0.08
C GLY A 163 -14.15 8.58 -0.87
N SER A 164 -13.48 9.09 -1.92
CA SER A 164 -14.09 9.91 -2.97
C SER A 164 -13.52 9.57 -4.35
N ASP A 165 -14.35 9.65 -5.39
CA ASP A 165 -13.90 9.55 -6.80
C ASP A 165 -13.33 10.90 -7.26
N SER A 166 -12.05 11.13 -6.98
CA SER A 166 -11.35 12.40 -7.17
C SER A 166 -10.58 12.43 -8.49
N ALA A 167 -11.29 12.21 -9.61
CA ALA A 167 -10.68 12.16 -10.94
C ALA A 167 -9.86 13.43 -11.28
N SER A 168 -8.68 13.23 -11.87
CA SER A 168 -7.75 14.32 -12.24
C SER A 168 -7.25 15.16 -11.06
N TYR A 169 -7.07 14.56 -9.89
CA TYR A 169 -6.67 15.24 -8.66
C TYR A 169 -5.31 15.97 -8.74
N ASP A 170 -5.17 17.00 -7.93
CA ASP A 170 -3.88 17.63 -7.60
C ASP A 170 -3.20 16.84 -6.48
N ALA A 171 -2.00 16.30 -6.75
CA ALA A 171 -1.29 15.39 -5.85
C ALA A 171 -0.75 16.04 -4.55
N TYR A 172 -1.00 17.33 -4.32
CA TYR A 172 -0.60 18.06 -3.11
C TYR A 172 -1.77 18.75 -2.37
N ARG A 173 -2.98 18.77 -2.97
CA ARG A 173 -4.07 19.63 -2.47
C ARG A 173 -5.43 18.96 -2.41
N THR A 174 -5.70 17.96 -3.29
CA THR A 174 -7.04 17.35 -3.34
C THR A 174 -7.27 16.47 -2.12
N ASP A 175 -8.36 16.71 -1.41
CA ASP A 175 -8.79 15.91 -0.27
C ASP A 175 -10.34 15.92 -0.17
N PRO A 176 -11.01 14.78 0.04
CA PRO A 176 -10.44 13.43 0.13
C PRO A 176 -10.02 12.84 -1.22
N LEU A 177 -9.19 11.79 -1.17
CA LEU A 177 -8.92 10.89 -2.28
C LEU A 177 -9.71 9.57 -2.12
N TYR A 178 -9.17 8.46 -2.59
CA TYR A 178 -9.92 7.20 -2.72
C TYR A 178 -9.94 6.32 -1.45
N LYS A 179 -9.13 6.64 -0.43
CA LYS A 179 -8.85 5.74 0.70
C LYS A 179 -9.31 6.30 2.05
N HIS A 180 -9.80 5.38 2.89
CA HIS A 180 -10.19 5.67 4.27
C HIS A 180 -9.20 4.99 5.23
N THR A 181 -8.25 5.74 5.78
CA THR A 181 -7.19 5.19 6.64
C THR A 181 -6.92 6.10 7.84
N PRO A 182 -7.66 5.93 8.94
CA PRO A 182 -7.50 6.73 10.16
C PRO A 182 -6.33 6.24 11.03
N PHE A 183 -5.12 6.18 10.45
CA PHE A 183 -3.88 5.76 11.09
C PHE A 183 -2.80 6.82 10.93
N LEU A 184 -2.32 7.39 12.05
CA LEU A 184 -1.28 8.42 12.09
C LEU A 184 -0.11 7.95 12.94
N MET A 185 1.13 8.09 12.45
CA MET A 185 2.36 7.93 13.23
C MET A 185 3.00 9.27 13.54
N SER A 186 3.48 9.42 14.76
CA SER A 186 4.30 10.54 15.24
C SER A 186 5.69 10.01 15.57
N LEU A 187 6.70 10.47 14.84
CA LEU A 187 8.10 10.06 14.98
C LEU A 187 8.88 11.20 15.65
N PRO A 188 9.57 10.97 16.76
CA PRO A 188 10.40 11.99 17.42
C PRO A 188 11.60 12.34 16.52
N LYS A 189 11.98 13.62 16.47
CA LYS A 189 13.22 14.08 15.83
C LYS A 189 14.38 14.02 16.81
N PRO A 190 15.63 13.79 16.36
CA PRO A 190 16.81 13.67 17.22
C PRO A 190 17.37 15.03 17.67
N PHE A 191 16.57 16.09 17.63
CA PHE A 191 16.95 17.46 18.02
C PHE A 191 15.73 18.25 18.52
N ASP A 192 15.98 19.24 19.36
CA ASP A 192 14.94 20.15 19.87
C ASP A 192 14.68 21.34 18.92
N ALA A 193 13.88 22.32 19.40
CA ALA A 193 13.50 23.50 18.63
C ALA A 193 14.69 24.42 18.29
N ASP A 194 15.74 24.37 19.10
CA ASP A 194 16.97 25.14 18.93
C ASP A 194 18.03 24.40 18.11
N GLY A 195 17.73 23.15 17.71
CA GLY A 195 18.61 22.27 16.94
C GLY A 195 19.59 21.47 17.78
N GLU A 196 19.45 21.49 19.13
CA GLU A 196 20.32 20.72 20.02
C GLU A 196 19.94 19.23 20.03
N PRO A 197 20.94 18.32 20.04
CA PRO A 197 20.70 16.89 20.03
C PRO A 197 19.83 16.42 21.19
N GLN A 198 18.81 15.61 20.87
CA GLN A 198 17.93 14.96 21.84
C GLN A 198 17.93 13.45 21.64
N PRO A 199 17.80 12.65 22.70
CA PRO A 199 17.60 11.22 22.57
C PRO A 199 16.28 10.93 21.84
N LEU A 200 16.31 9.93 20.95
CA LEU A 200 15.10 9.41 20.33
C LEU A 200 14.26 8.70 21.39
N THR A 201 12.99 8.99 21.41
CA THR A 201 11.97 8.30 22.22
C THR A 201 11.13 7.37 21.33
N SER A 202 10.19 6.65 21.94
CA SER A 202 9.29 5.76 21.19
C SER A 202 8.47 6.49 20.13
N VAL A 203 8.30 5.82 19.00
CA VAL A 203 7.35 6.18 17.94
C VAL A 203 5.94 5.86 18.41
N VAL A 204 5.00 6.76 18.15
CA VAL A 204 3.60 6.62 18.56
C VAL A 204 2.70 6.50 17.34
N GLY A 205 2.04 5.35 17.17
CA GLY A 205 0.94 5.16 16.21
C GLY A 205 -0.41 5.38 16.90
N ILE A 206 -1.35 6.01 16.18
CA ILE A 206 -2.74 6.16 16.61
C ILE A 206 -3.62 5.61 15.49
N TYR A 207 -4.46 4.62 15.82
CA TYR A 207 -5.45 4.05 14.92
C TYR A 207 -6.86 4.19 15.50
N SER A 208 -7.74 4.91 14.80
CA SER A 208 -9.14 5.07 15.17
C SER A 208 -10.00 4.09 14.37
N ALA A 209 -10.50 3.04 15.05
CA ALA A 209 -11.13 1.89 14.43
C ALA A 209 -12.60 2.14 14.05
N SER A 210 -12.84 3.01 13.06
CA SER A 210 -14.18 3.33 12.55
C SER A 210 -14.16 3.42 11.02
N ASN A 211 -15.21 2.94 10.36
CA ASN A 211 -15.47 3.16 8.93
C ASN A 211 -16.37 4.37 8.66
N SER A 212 -16.86 5.08 9.70
CA SER A 212 -17.54 6.36 9.56
C SER A 212 -16.61 7.41 9.01
N ASP A 213 -17.10 8.29 8.16
CA ASP A 213 -16.35 9.45 7.70
C ASP A 213 -15.85 10.27 8.91
N ALA A 214 -14.63 10.79 8.80
CA ALA A 214 -13.96 11.50 9.89
C ALA A 214 -13.03 12.60 9.35
N ASN A 215 -12.53 13.42 10.26
CA ASN A 215 -11.54 14.46 9.95
C ASN A 215 -10.35 14.34 10.90
N TRP A 216 -9.14 14.43 10.36
CA TRP A 216 -7.90 14.59 11.11
C TRP A 216 -7.34 16.00 10.93
N ASP A 217 -6.99 16.66 12.03
CA ASP A 217 -6.15 17.85 12.07
C ASP A 217 -4.81 17.51 12.73
N VAL A 218 -3.71 17.91 12.11
CA VAL A 218 -2.34 17.60 12.57
C VAL A 218 -1.59 18.91 12.87
N GLY A 219 -2.10 19.68 13.80
CA GLY A 219 -1.48 20.96 14.23
C GLY A 219 -1.68 22.10 13.23
N ARG A 220 -2.73 22.06 12.41
CA ARG A 220 -3.07 23.18 11.50
C ARG A 220 -3.72 24.32 12.24
N PHE A 221 -4.58 24.01 13.20
CA PHE A 221 -5.32 25.01 13.97
C PHE A 221 -4.65 25.26 15.31
N ILE A 222 -4.76 26.48 15.78
CA ILE A 222 -4.36 26.92 17.11
C ILE A 222 -5.60 27.34 17.89
N ASP A 223 -5.68 26.97 19.14
CA ASP A 223 -6.73 27.36 20.05
C ASP A 223 -6.09 28.15 21.22
N GLU A 224 -6.37 29.45 21.29
CA GLU A 224 -5.92 30.29 22.40
C GLU A 224 -6.81 29.99 23.62
N PRO A 225 -6.27 29.72 24.81
CA PRO A 225 -4.86 29.76 25.23
C PRO A 225 -4.09 28.43 25.12
N TRP A 226 -4.61 27.42 24.44
CA TRP A 226 -4.11 26.05 24.54
C TRP A 226 -3.08 25.65 23.47
N GLY A 227 -2.84 26.55 22.52
CA GLY A 227 -1.85 26.32 21.47
C GLY A 227 -2.34 25.36 20.38
N MET A 228 -1.40 24.76 19.66
CA MET A 228 -1.69 23.78 18.59
C MET A 228 -2.08 22.42 19.19
N PHE A 229 -2.90 21.68 18.46
CA PHE A 229 -3.39 20.36 18.85
C PHE A 229 -3.49 19.44 17.64
N LYS A 230 -3.56 18.12 17.89
CA LYS A 230 -4.08 17.15 16.93
C LYS A 230 -5.54 16.86 17.27
N LYS A 231 -6.38 16.71 16.24
CA LYS A 231 -7.81 16.45 16.43
C LYS A 231 -8.25 15.33 15.50
N TYR A 232 -8.89 14.31 16.05
CA TYR A 232 -9.67 13.33 15.31
C TYR A 232 -11.15 13.52 15.62
N ALA A 233 -11.98 13.67 14.60
CA ALA A 233 -13.42 13.83 14.74
C ALA A 233 -14.15 12.91 13.77
N GLN A 234 -14.83 11.89 14.29
CA GLN A 234 -15.69 11.01 13.49
C GLN A 234 -17.15 11.46 13.54
N HIS A 235 -17.85 11.23 12.42
CA HIS A 235 -19.21 11.73 12.26
C HIS A 235 -20.24 10.91 13.06
N TYR A 236 -20.02 9.59 13.22
CA TYR A 236 -20.99 8.70 13.88
C TYR A 236 -20.32 7.75 14.86
N GLY A 237 -21.07 7.41 15.92
CA GLY A 237 -20.69 6.39 16.89
C GLY A 237 -19.76 6.88 17.99
N GLY A 238 -19.45 5.97 18.92
CA GLY A 238 -18.48 6.14 19.98
C GLY A 238 -17.06 5.95 19.48
N LEU A 239 -16.06 6.22 20.33
CA LEU A 239 -14.65 6.08 20.01
C LEU A 239 -14.17 4.65 20.31
N GLU A 240 -13.47 4.07 19.37
CA GLU A 240 -12.58 2.91 19.57
C GLU A 240 -11.23 3.27 18.95
N GLU A 241 -10.21 3.47 19.77
CA GLU A 241 -8.91 3.94 19.32
C GLU A 241 -7.77 3.17 19.99
N TYR A 242 -6.72 2.94 19.21
CA TYR A 242 -5.54 2.20 19.63
C TYR A 242 -4.31 3.11 19.57
N ILE A 243 -3.56 3.15 20.69
CA ILE A 243 -2.24 3.77 20.77
C ILE A 243 -1.22 2.64 20.70
N ILE A 244 -0.30 2.72 19.75
CA ILE A 244 0.69 1.69 19.46
C ILE A 244 2.06 2.29 19.62
N LEU A 245 2.89 1.74 20.51
CA LEU A 245 4.23 2.22 20.79
C LEU A 245 5.29 1.29 20.20
N GLY A 246 6.38 1.85 19.70
CA GLY A 246 7.53 1.09 19.23
C GLY A 246 8.80 1.93 19.27
N GLU A 247 9.94 1.30 19.51
CA GLU A 247 11.25 1.96 19.46
C GLU A 247 11.57 2.47 18.04
N GLN A 248 11.01 1.83 17.03
CA GLN A 248 11.17 2.16 15.62
C GLN A 248 9.84 2.14 14.89
N ALA A 249 9.74 2.89 13.79
CA ALA A 249 8.54 2.98 12.97
C ALA A 249 8.08 1.61 12.44
N GLN A 250 9.00 0.72 12.06
CA GLN A 250 8.68 -0.63 11.62
C GLN A 250 7.94 -1.44 12.68
N GLN A 251 8.30 -1.33 13.94
CA GLN A 251 7.62 -2.04 15.02
C GLN A 251 6.16 -1.58 15.16
N VAL A 252 5.90 -0.28 15.01
CA VAL A 252 4.55 0.28 15.05
C VAL A 252 3.72 -0.25 13.87
N VAL A 253 4.28 -0.28 12.65
CA VAL A 253 3.59 -0.82 11.46
C VAL A 253 3.32 -2.32 11.62
N THR A 254 4.27 -3.09 12.15
CA THR A 254 4.10 -4.52 12.41
C THR A 254 2.98 -4.78 13.40
N GLN A 255 2.98 -4.09 14.55
CA GLN A 255 1.95 -4.21 15.58
C GLN A 255 0.57 -3.74 15.07
N PHE A 256 0.53 -2.68 14.25
CA PHE A 256 -0.69 -2.26 13.59
C PHE A 256 -1.24 -3.37 12.69
N SER A 257 -0.39 -4.03 11.91
CA SER A 257 -0.81 -5.15 11.07
C SER A 257 -1.25 -6.40 11.86
N ASP A 258 -0.69 -6.60 13.06
CA ASP A 258 -1.14 -7.67 13.97
C ASP A 258 -2.56 -7.40 14.50
N LEU A 259 -2.93 -6.13 14.67
CA LEU A 259 -4.30 -5.75 15.06
C LEU A 259 -5.31 -5.96 13.93
N VAL A 260 -4.96 -5.57 12.68
CA VAL A 260 -5.94 -5.42 11.59
C VAL A 260 -5.74 -6.42 10.44
N GLY A 261 -4.76 -7.28 10.54
CA GLY A 261 -4.42 -8.30 9.55
C GLY A 261 -3.29 -7.88 8.61
N ARG A 262 -2.49 -8.87 8.25
CA ARG A 262 -1.31 -8.73 7.39
C ARG A 262 -1.70 -8.49 5.93
N PRO A 263 -0.88 -7.74 5.16
CA PRO A 263 -1.01 -7.67 3.70
C PRO A 263 -0.89 -9.06 3.05
N LEU A 264 -1.63 -9.27 1.96
CA LEU A 264 -1.52 -10.50 1.18
C LEU A 264 -0.16 -10.62 0.50
N LEU A 265 0.31 -11.86 0.35
CA LEU A 265 1.45 -12.17 -0.50
C LEU A 265 1.04 -12.06 -1.97
N VAL A 266 1.54 -11.03 -2.65
CA VAL A 266 1.24 -10.77 -4.07
C VAL A 266 1.81 -11.89 -4.93
N PRO A 267 1.06 -12.49 -5.88
CA PRO A 267 1.64 -13.43 -6.83
C PRO A 267 2.70 -12.76 -7.70
N ARG A 268 3.81 -13.45 -7.98
CA ARG A 268 5.00 -12.89 -8.66
C ARG A 268 4.68 -12.29 -10.04
N ASP A 269 3.72 -12.86 -10.76
CA ASP A 269 3.31 -12.37 -12.08
C ASP A 269 2.80 -10.91 -12.04
N TRP A 270 2.25 -10.47 -10.90
CA TRP A 270 1.72 -9.12 -10.70
C TRP A 270 2.77 -8.10 -10.24
N LEU A 271 4.01 -8.53 -10.06
CA LEU A 271 5.15 -7.65 -9.74
C LEU A 271 5.89 -7.14 -10.98
N GLY A 272 5.60 -7.67 -12.18
CA GLY A 272 6.15 -7.24 -13.46
C GLY A 272 5.48 -5.98 -14.02
N TYR A 273 5.58 -5.78 -15.34
CA TYR A 273 4.85 -4.73 -16.06
C TYR A 273 3.38 -5.14 -16.25
N LEU A 274 2.49 -4.27 -15.80
CA LEU A 274 1.04 -4.40 -15.92
C LEU A 274 0.57 -3.40 -16.98
N ALA A 275 0.11 -3.93 -18.11
CA ALA A 275 -0.41 -3.11 -19.21
C ALA A 275 -1.88 -2.76 -19.00
N SER A 276 -2.31 -1.60 -19.45
CA SER A 276 -3.71 -1.18 -19.47
C SER A 276 -3.92 0.02 -20.39
N GLY A 277 -5.16 0.26 -20.79
CA GLY A 277 -5.59 1.45 -21.54
C GLY A 277 -7.09 1.38 -21.81
N MET A 278 -7.83 2.42 -21.43
CA MET A 278 -9.28 2.43 -21.63
C MET A 278 -9.63 2.27 -23.12
N GLY A 279 -8.93 2.99 -23.99
CA GLY A 279 -9.17 2.94 -25.44
C GLY A 279 -9.01 1.55 -26.05
N LEU A 280 -8.10 0.72 -25.52
CA LEU A 280 -7.90 -0.64 -26.02
C LEU A 280 -9.15 -1.51 -25.82
N GLY A 281 -9.84 -1.32 -24.69
CA GLY A 281 -11.03 -2.10 -24.33
C GLY A 281 -12.34 -1.58 -24.96
N GLU A 282 -12.34 -0.38 -25.54
CA GLU A 282 -13.55 0.28 -26.05
C GLU A 282 -13.59 0.44 -27.57
N SER A 283 -12.58 -0.06 -28.28
CA SER A 283 -12.48 0.08 -29.75
C SER A 283 -13.59 -0.67 -30.47
N ASP A 284 -14.19 0.02 -31.45
CA ASP A 284 -15.18 -0.55 -32.37
C ASP A 284 -14.59 -0.87 -33.75
N VAL A 285 -13.49 -0.22 -34.16
CA VAL A 285 -12.79 -0.43 -35.43
C VAL A 285 -11.28 -0.20 -35.26
N PRO A 286 -10.44 -1.26 -35.35
CA PRO A 286 -10.86 -2.66 -35.24
C PRO A 286 -11.61 -2.94 -33.94
N ILE A 287 -12.39 -4.01 -33.87
CA ILE A 287 -13.08 -4.36 -32.62
C ILE A 287 -12.07 -4.64 -31.49
N ALA A 288 -12.46 -4.37 -30.25
CA ALA A 288 -11.54 -4.46 -29.11
C ALA A 288 -10.85 -5.84 -29.00
N GLN A 289 -11.56 -6.94 -29.27
CA GLN A 289 -10.96 -8.28 -29.25
C GLN A 289 -9.84 -8.46 -30.29
N GLU A 290 -9.99 -7.95 -31.51
CA GLU A 290 -8.94 -8.01 -32.54
C GLU A 290 -7.73 -7.17 -32.15
N LEU A 291 -7.95 -5.93 -31.68
CA LEU A 291 -6.90 -5.03 -31.23
C LEU A 291 -6.09 -5.65 -30.08
N LEU A 292 -6.79 -6.18 -29.08
CA LEU A 292 -6.18 -6.79 -27.88
C LEU A 292 -5.48 -8.11 -28.23
N SER A 293 -6.00 -8.92 -29.15
CA SER A 293 -5.34 -10.17 -29.59
C SER A 293 -4.00 -9.91 -30.28
N GLY A 294 -3.80 -8.73 -30.88
CA GLY A 294 -2.51 -8.31 -31.45
C GLY A 294 -1.49 -7.81 -30.42
N PHE A 295 -1.92 -7.44 -29.21
CA PHE A 295 -1.07 -6.81 -28.19
C PHE A 295 0.15 -7.66 -27.79
N PRO A 296 0.04 -9.00 -27.53
CA PRO A 296 1.19 -9.84 -27.22
C PRO A 296 2.25 -9.84 -28.34
N GLY A 297 1.80 -9.86 -29.61
CA GLY A 297 2.69 -9.76 -30.78
C GLY A 297 3.46 -8.43 -30.81
N THR A 298 2.81 -7.33 -30.48
CA THR A 298 3.45 -6.01 -30.42
C THR A 298 4.48 -5.94 -29.28
N CYS A 299 4.18 -6.50 -28.10
CA CYS A 299 5.15 -6.62 -27.00
C CYS A 299 6.41 -7.39 -27.46
N LYS A 300 6.23 -8.50 -28.16
CA LYS A 300 7.33 -9.32 -28.71
C LYS A 300 8.15 -8.53 -29.75
N GLN A 301 7.48 -7.82 -30.68
CA GLN A 301 8.14 -7.00 -31.70
C GLN A 301 9.03 -5.92 -31.10
N HIS A 302 8.61 -5.27 -30.02
CA HIS A 302 9.37 -4.26 -29.31
C HIS A 302 10.33 -4.82 -28.26
N ASP A 303 10.34 -6.15 -28.06
CA ASP A 303 11.14 -6.84 -27.02
C ASP A 303 10.90 -6.24 -25.61
N ILE A 304 9.63 -5.94 -25.29
CA ILE A 304 9.18 -5.41 -24.01
C ILE A 304 8.37 -6.50 -23.30
N PRO A 305 8.87 -7.03 -22.16
CA PRO A 305 8.15 -8.04 -21.41
C PRO A 305 6.90 -7.45 -20.74
N CYS A 306 5.80 -8.22 -20.73
CA CYS A 306 4.54 -7.86 -20.10
C CYS A 306 4.00 -9.04 -19.30
N SER A 307 3.62 -8.84 -18.05
CA SER A 307 3.11 -9.89 -17.14
C SER A 307 1.61 -9.98 -17.10
N ALA A 308 0.90 -8.86 -17.20
CA ALA A 308 -0.56 -8.86 -17.16
C ALA A 308 -1.16 -7.71 -17.95
N ILE A 309 -2.41 -7.89 -18.37
CA ILE A 309 -3.23 -6.84 -18.96
C ILE A 309 -4.49 -6.60 -18.11
N HIS A 310 -4.73 -5.34 -17.79
CA HIS A 310 -5.94 -4.87 -17.13
C HIS A 310 -6.93 -4.42 -18.19
N LEU A 311 -8.04 -5.13 -18.33
CA LEU A 311 -9.09 -4.80 -19.30
C LEU A 311 -10.07 -3.81 -18.68
N SER A 312 -10.18 -2.64 -19.27
CA SER A 312 -11.22 -1.67 -18.91
C SER A 312 -12.62 -2.26 -19.12
N SER A 313 -13.62 -1.71 -18.43
CA SER A 313 -15.01 -2.17 -18.44
C SER A 313 -15.74 -2.00 -19.79
N GLY A 314 -15.06 -1.63 -20.86
CA GLY A 314 -15.60 -1.54 -22.22
C GLY A 314 -16.24 -2.82 -22.74
N TYR A 315 -15.83 -3.97 -22.19
CA TYR A 315 -16.42 -5.29 -22.51
C TYR A 315 -17.86 -5.45 -22.00
N THR A 316 -18.33 -4.58 -21.09
CA THR A 316 -19.69 -4.61 -20.53
C THR A 316 -20.62 -3.57 -21.14
N VAL A 317 -20.14 -2.75 -22.08
CA VAL A 317 -20.95 -1.66 -22.69
C VAL A 317 -21.90 -2.23 -23.71
N ASP A 318 -23.22 -2.04 -23.53
CA ASP A 318 -24.25 -2.48 -24.47
C ASP A 318 -24.34 -1.60 -25.73
N GLY A 319 -25.29 -1.89 -26.62
CA GLY A 319 -25.52 -1.14 -27.87
C GLY A 319 -26.02 0.29 -27.64
N GLU A 320 -26.55 0.61 -26.45
CA GLU A 320 -27.06 1.92 -26.06
C GLU A 320 -26.03 2.73 -25.27
N GLY A 321 -24.85 2.16 -24.99
CA GLY A 321 -23.79 2.80 -24.25
C GLY A 321 -23.86 2.63 -22.74
N ASN A 322 -24.71 1.77 -22.21
CA ASN A 322 -24.76 1.48 -20.79
C ASN A 322 -23.68 0.48 -20.38
N ARG A 323 -22.95 0.73 -19.27
CA ARG A 323 -22.07 -0.25 -18.64
C ARG A 323 -22.88 -1.15 -17.72
N LEU A 324 -22.96 -2.41 -18.06
CA LEU A 324 -23.75 -3.41 -17.37
C LEU A 324 -22.81 -4.47 -16.78
N VAL A 325 -22.39 -4.28 -15.54
CA VAL A 325 -21.44 -5.17 -14.86
C VAL A 325 -21.86 -6.64 -14.93
N PHE A 326 -20.93 -7.56 -15.13
CA PHE A 326 -21.17 -9.00 -15.34
C PHE A 326 -21.99 -9.35 -16.58
N THR A 327 -22.04 -8.46 -17.58
CA THR A 327 -22.54 -8.78 -18.93
C THR A 327 -21.38 -8.71 -19.93
N MET A 328 -21.63 -9.14 -21.16
CA MET A 328 -20.63 -9.17 -22.23
C MET A 328 -21.15 -8.47 -23.51
N ASN A 329 -20.36 -7.52 -24.01
CA ASN A 329 -20.57 -6.94 -25.33
C ASN A 329 -20.04 -7.89 -26.41
N THR A 330 -20.88 -8.78 -26.93
CA THR A 330 -20.48 -9.78 -27.92
C THR A 330 -20.13 -9.18 -29.28
N ARG A 331 -20.43 -7.91 -29.55
CA ARG A 331 -19.99 -7.20 -30.79
C ARG A 331 -18.50 -6.85 -30.70
N ARG A 332 -18.05 -6.33 -29.56
CA ARG A 332 -16.64 -5.98 -29.34
C ARG A 332 -15.79 -7.20 -28.94
N TYR A 333 -16.40 -8.17 -28.29
CA TYR A 333 -15.78 -9.39 -27.74
C TYR A 333 -16.61 -10.62 -28.15
N PRO A 334 -16.56 -11.05 -29.44
CA PRO A 334 -17.32 -12.20 -29.90
C PRO A 334 -16.94 -13.51 -29.19
N ASP A 335 -15.69 -13.66 -28.75
CA ASP A 335 -15.22 -14.79 -27.95
C ASP A 335 -14.21 -14.33 -26.89
N PHE A 336 -14.70 -13.89 -25.75
CA PHE A 336 -13.87 -13.40 -24.65
C PHE A 336 -12.95 -14.48 -24.08
N ALA A 337 -13.40 -15.75 -24.03
CA ALA A 337 -12.59 -16.85 -23.51
C ALA A 337 -11.39 -17.14 -24.44
N GLU A 338 -11.55 -17.05 -25.76
CA GLU A 338 -10.42 -17.19 -26.70
C GLU A 338 -9.46 -16.01 -26.61
N LEU A 339 -9.93 -14.79 -26.35
CA LEU A 339 -9.06 -13.66 -26.05
C LEU A 339 -8.17 -13.93 -24.84
N VAL A 340 -8.76 -14.43 -23.73
CA VAL A 340 -8.01 -14.80 -22.51
C VAL A 340 -6.97 -15.87 -22.83
N LYS A 341 -7.31 -16.91 -23.57
CA LYS A 341 -6.36 -17.94 -24.01
C LYS A 341 -5.21 -17.36 -24.86
N THR A 342 -5.50 -16.38 -25.70
CA THR A 342 -4.47 -15.71 -26.52
C THR A 342 -3.42 -15.01 -25.64
N PHE A 343 -3.85 -14.34 -24.58
CA PHE A 343 -2.95 -13.77 -23.60
C PHE A 343 -2.18 -14.83 -22.82
N HIS A 344 -2.85 -15.90 -22.38
CA HIS A 344 -2.19 -17.00 -21.66
C HIS A 344 -1.12 -17.70 -22.48
N LYS A 345 -1.32 -17.90 -23.79
CA LYS A 345 -0.30 -18.44 -24.70
C LYS A 345 0.97 -17.57 -24.73
N ALA A 346 0.85 -16.28 -24.46
CA ALA A 346 1.97 -15.35 -24.38
C ALA A 346 2.52 -15.17 -22.94
N GLY A 347 1.97 -15.87 -21.95
CA GLY A 347 2.37 -15.73 -20.53
C GLY A 347 1.83 -14.48 -19.85
N ILE A 348 0.78 -13.86 -20.43
CA ILE A 348 0.19 -12.61 -19.91
C ILE A 348 -1.11 -12.93 -19.19
N ARG A 349 -1.28 -12.46 -17.95
CA ARG A 349 -2.48 -12.59 -17.14
C ARG A 349 -3.55 -11.56 -17.52
N VAL A 350 -4.80 -11.85 -17.22
CA VAL A 350 -5.94 -11.01 -17.61
C VAL A 350 -6.78 -10.61 -16.39
N THR A 351 -7.06 -9.31 -16.24
CA THR A 351 -7.83 -8.73 -15.15
C THR A 351 -8.93 -7.82 -15.68
N PRO A 352 -10.21 -8.21 -15.67
CA PRO A 352 -11.32 -7.35 -16.08
C PRO A 352 -11.72 -6.37 -14.95
N ASN A 353 -12.07 -5.16 -15.34
CA ASN A 353 -12.64 -4.12 -14.48
C ASN A 353 -14.11 -4.41 -14.17
N ILE A 354 -14.50 -4.34 -12.90
CA ILE A 354 -15.87 -4.53 -12.41
C ILE A 354 -16.25 -3.39 -11.44
N LYS A 355 -17.51 -2.93 -11.50
CA LYS A 355 -18.00 -1.77 -10.76
C LYS A 355 -19.23 -2.11 -9.93
N PRO A 356 -19.37 -1.62 -8.66
CA PRO A 356 -20.40 -2.07 -7.71
C PRO A 356 -21.75 -1.34 -7.86
N TYR A 357 -22.11 -1.00 -9.09
CA TYR A 357 -23.41 -0.39 -9.37
C TYR A 357 -24.09 -1.01 -10.58
N VAL A 358 -25.39 -0.92 -10.62
CA VAL A 358 -26.25 -1.43 -11.70
C VAL A 358 -27.08 -0.31 -12.29
N ALA A 359 -26.98 -0.10 -13.60
CA ALA A 359 -27.85 0.81 -14.32
C ALA A 359 -29.31 0.31 -14.25
N GLN A 360 -30.30 1.20 -14.32
CA GLN A 360 -31.71 0.79 -14.37
C GLN A 360 -32.02 -0.09 -15.61
N ALA A 361 -31.23 0.05 -16.68
CA ALA A 361 -31.29 -0.81 -17.88
C ALA A 361 -30.70 -2.21 -17.67
N HIS A 362 -30.05 -2.50 -16.53
CA HIS A 362 -29.41 -3.78 -16.27
C HIS A 362 -30.45 -4.91 -16.20
N PRO A 363 -30.25 -6.08 -16.87
CA PRO A 363 -31.20 -7.19 -16.86
C PRO A 363 -31.57 -7.69 -15.45
N HIS A 364 -30.68 -7.54 -14.48
CA HIS A 364 -30.91 -7.97 -13.11
C HIS A 364 -31.38 -6.86 -12.17
N TYR A 365 -31.60 -5.62 -12.64
CA TYR A 365 -31.95 -4.49 -11.77
C TYR A 365 -33.18 -4.79 -10.90
N GLN A 366 -34.31 -5.21 -11.52
CA GLN A 366 -35.55 -5.51 -10.80
C GLN A 366 -35.37 -6.70 -9.81
N LYS A 367 -34.65 -7.74 -10.23
CA LYS A 367 -34.33 -8.88 -9.35
C LYS A 367 -33.54 -8.46 -8.12
N LEU A 368 -32.57 -7.58 -8.26
CA LEU A 368 -31.76 -7.06 -7.14
C LEU A 368 -32.60 -6.18 -6.21
N TYR A 369 -33.51 -5.37 -6.78
CA TYR A 369 -34.44 -4.58 -6.00
C TYR A 369 -35.35 -5.48 -5.14
N ASP A 370 -36.02 -6.45 -5.77
CA ASP A 370 -36.95 -7.35 -5.11
C ASP A 370 -36.27 -8.21 -4.01
N ALA A 371 -35.00 -8.55 -4.22
CA ALA A 371 -34.18 -9.28 -3.25
C ALA A 371 -33.63 -8.38 -2.11
N GLY A 372 -33.85 -7.05 -2.17
CA GLY A 372 -33.29 -6.10 -1.18
C GLY A 372 -31.77 -6.00 -1.22
N ALA A 373 -31.19 -6.10 -2.41
CA ALA A 373 -29.74 -6.02 -2.64
C ALA A 373 -29.24 -4.60 -2.96
N LEU A 374 -30.10 -3.57 -2.85
CA LEU A 374 -29.79 -2.18 -3.15
C LEU A 374 -30.00 -1.33 -1.91
N PHE A 375 -29.20 -0.25 -1.76
CA PHE A 375 -29.46 0.76 -0.72
C PHE A 375 -30.83 1.40 -0.88
N THR A 376 -31.49 1.75 0.21
CA THR A 376 -32.83 2.33 0.19
C THR A 376 -32.87 3.73 0.81
N ASP A 377 -33.77 4.56 0.31
CA ASP A 377 -34.00 5.91 0.80
C ASP A 377 -35.21 5.92 1.75
N PRO A 378 -35.01 6.16 3.06
CA PRO A 378 -36.09 6.20 4.04
C PRO A 378 -37.07 7.36 3.79
N ASN A 379 -36.62 8.45 3.16
CA ASN A 379 -37.40 9.60 2.83
C ASN A 379 -38.27 9.41 1.56
N ASN A 380 -38.01 8.33 0.79
CA ASN A 380 -38.71 7.99 -0.44
C ASN A 380 -39.42 6.63 -0.34
N GLY A 381 -40.00 6.32 0.80
CA GLY A 381 -40.78 5.08 1.03
C GLY A 381 -39.88 3.82 0.95
N ASN A 382 -38.60 3.89 1.33
CA ASN A 382 -37.64 2.80 1.26
C ASN A 382 -37.44 2.23 -0.17
N LYS A 383 -37.62 3.04 -1.20
CA LYS A 383 -37.29 2.69 -2.57
C LYS A 383 -35.77 2.66 -2.76
N PRO A 384 -35.24 1.96 -3.77
CA PRO A 384 -33.83 2.00 -4.09
C PRO A 384 -33.31 3.42 -4.27
N VAL A 385 -32.15 3.71 -3.74
CA VAL A 385 -31.40 4.94 -4.01
C VAL A 385 -30.98 4.94 -5.48
N VAL A 386 -31.49 5.88 -6.26
CA VAL A 386 -31.13 6.07 -7.67
C VAL A 386 -30.23 7.29 -7.80
N THR A 387 -29.06 7.09 -8.36
CA THR A 387 -28.06 8.15 -8.61
C THR A 387 -27.61 8.16 -10.06
N ARG A 388 -26.86 9.20 -10.43
CA ARG A 388 -26.10 9.14 -11.69
C ARG A 388 -24.83 8.35 -11.46
N ILE A 389 -24.67 7.28 -12.21
CA ILE A 389 -23.48 6.42 -12.23
C ILE A 389 -22.70 6.66 -13.52
N TRP A 390 -21.38 6.52 -13.49
CA TRP A 390 -20.56 6.58 -14.69
C TRP A 390 -20.86 5.37 -15.59
N SER A 391 -21.19 5.62 -16.86
CA SER A 391 -21.63 4.56 -17.77
C SER A 391 -20.73 4.41 -18.99
N SER A 392 -20.62 5.40 -19.88
CA SER A 392 -19.73 5.29 -21.03
C SER A 392 -19.22 6.67 -21.47
N GLY A 393 -17.95 6.74 -21.93
CA GLY A 393 -17.32 7.94 -22.47
C GLY A 393 -17.28 9.15 -21.52
N ILE A 394 -16.83 10.29 -22.05
CA ILE A 394 -16.79 11.55 -21.29
C ILE A 394 -18.20 12.13 -21.16
N GLY A 395 -18.59 12.45 -19.93
CA GLY A 395 -19.87 13.07 -19.62
C GLY A 395 -21.07 12.13 -19.78
N CYS A 396 -20.85 10.88 -20.12
CA CYS A 396 -21.92 9.88 -20.24
C CYS A 396 -22.21 9.26 -18.87
N THR A 397 -23.44 9.44 -18.39
CA THR A 397 -23.95 8.86 -17.15
C THR A 397 -25.26 8.13 -17.43
N ALA A 398 -25.51 7.06 -16.66
CA ALA A 398 -26.81 6.41 -16.59
C ALA A 398 -27.45 6.64 -15.22
N LEU A 399 -28.76 6.48 -15.09
CA LEU A 399 -29.42 6.31 -13.80
C LEU A 399 -29.23 4.86 -13.33
N GLY A 400 -28.85 4.70 -12.07
CA GLY A 400 -28.59 3.39 -11.50
C GLY A 400 -28.53 3.42 -9.98
N SER A 401 -28.29 2.26 -9.40
CA SER A 401 -28.21 2.07 -7.96
C SER A 401 -26.93 1.33 -7.58
N TRP A 402 -26.40 1.63 -6.41
CA TRP A 402 -25.29 0.92 -5.81
C TRP A 402 -25.78 -0.40 -5.20
N VAL A 403 -24.98 -1.44 -5.36
CA VAL A 403 -25.26 -2.75 -4.73
C VAL A 403 -24.88 -2.69 -3.26
N ASP A 404 -25.83 -2.97 -2.39
CA ASP A 404 -25.58 -3.07 -0.95
C ASP A 404 -24.93 -4.42 -0.62
N LEU A 405 -23.60 -4.40 -0.44
CA LEU A 405 -22.83 -5.60 -0.09
C LEU A 405 -22.96 -5.97 1.39
N THR A 406 -23.61 -5.15 2.21
CA THR A 406 -24.02 -5.55 3.55
C THR A 406 -25.26 -6.47 3.53
N SER A 407 -25.99 -6.50 2.40
CA SER A 407 -27.06 -7.46 2.12
C SER A 407 -26.48 -8.83 1.72
N LYS A 408 -27.03 -9.90 2.25
CA LYS A 408 -26.68 -11.27 1.83
C LYS A 408 -26.93 -11.49 0.34
N ALA A 409 -28.05 -11.00 -0.17
CA ALA A 409 -28.42 -11.11 -1.57
C ALA A 409 -27.44 -10.33 -2.48
N GLY A 410 -26.99 -9.14 -2.04
CA GLY A 410 -26.00 -8.33 -2.75
C GLY A 410 -24.63 -9.04 -2.84
N ARG A 411 -24.15 -9.59 -1.72
CA ARG A 411 -22.90 -10.37 -1.70
C ARG A 411 -22.95 -11.60 -2.58
N GLU A 412 -24.04 -12.36 -2.50
CA GLU A 412 -24.21 -13.59 -3.29
C GLU A 412 -24.23 -13.29 -4.79
N TRP A 413 -24.98 -12.24 -5.20
CA TRP A 413 -25.01 -11.80 -6.59
C TRP A 413 -23.64 -11.36 -7.09
N TRP A 414 -22.90 -10.58 -6.27
CA TRP A 414 -21.56 -10.12 -6.61
C TRP A 414 -20.59 -11.27 -6.79
N ARG A 415 -20.55 -12.20 -5.82
CA ARG A 415 -19.69 -13.38 -5.86
C ARG A 415 -19.98 -14.26 -7.07
N GLN A 416 -21.27 -14.48 -7.37
CA GLN A 416 -21.68 -15.27 -8.55
C GLN A 416 -21.23 -14.60 -9.85
N GLY A 417 -21.44 -13.30 -10.02
CA GLY A 417 -20.99 -12.55 -11.20
C GLY A 417 -19.48 -12.60 -11.38
N ALA A 418 -18.73 -12.42 -10.30
CA ALA A 418 -17.28 -12.56 -10.28
C ALA A 418 -16.82 -13.99 -10.66
N LEU A 419 -17.50 -15.01 -10.13
CA LEU A 419 -17.21 -16.41 -10.43
C LEU A 419 -17.45 -16.75 -11.92
N GLU A 420 -18.52 -16.22 -12.53
CA GLU A 420 -18.77 -16.41 -13.97
C GLU A 420 -17.65 -15.82 -14.83
N LEU A 421 -17.09 -14.67 -14.46
CA LEU A 421 -15.91 -14.14 -15.12
C LEU A 421 -14.69 -15.05 -14.94
N CYS A 422 -14.46 -15.58 -13.73
CA CYS A 422 -13.37 -16.53 -13.49
C CYS A 422 -13.49 -17.79 -14.35
N LYS A 423 -14.71 -18.30 -14.60
CA LYS A 423 -14.96 -19.45 -15.50
C LYS A 423 -14.57 -19.17 -16.95
N LEU A 424 -14.53 -17.91 -17.39
CA LEU A 424 -14.03 -17.51 -18.71
C LEU A 424 -12.50 -17.51 -18.79
N GLY A 425 -11.81 -17.80 -17.66
CA GLY A 425 -10.38 -17.97 -17.59
C GLY A 425 -9.61 -16.75 -17.06
N VAL A 426 -10.28 -15.68 -16.60
CA VAL A 426 -9.57 -14.52 -16.04
C VAL A 426 -8.82 -14.87 -14.77
N ASP A 427 -7.66 -14.23 -14.56
CA ASP A 427 -6.73 -14.56 -13.49
C ASP A 427 -6.94 -13.74 -12.21
N SER A 428 -7.66 -12.63 -12.34
CA SER A 428 -7.80 -11.60 -11.31
C SER A 428 -9.04 -10.77 -11.56
N LEU A 429 -9.40 -9.93 -10.58
CA LEU A 429 -10.53 -8.99 -10.67
C LEU A 429 -10.06 -7.58 -10.30
N TRP A 430 -10.54 -6.58 -11.04
CA TRP A 430 -10.24 -5.17 -10.83
C TRP A 430 -11.49 -4.44 -10.31
N ASN A 431 -11.57 -4.28 -9.00
CA ASN A 431 -12.61 -3.53 -8.30
C ASN A 431 -12.40 -2.04 -8.49
N ASP A 432 -13.31 -1.38 -9.19
CA ASP A 432 -13.22 0.03 -9.55
C ASP A 432 -14.51 0.78 -9.18
N ASN A 433 -14.43 2.11 -9.06
CA ASN A 433 -15.53 2.99 -8.58
C ASN A 433 -16.21 2.46 -7.30
N ASN A 434 -15.42 1.97 -6.38
CA ASN A 434 -15.92 1.31 -5.17
C ASN A 434 -15.79 2.19 -3.90
N GLU A 435 -15.90 3.49 -4.07
CA GLU A 435 -16.01 4.50 -3.01
C GLU A 435 -17.42 4.55 -2.42
N PHE A 436 -18.39 3.93 -3.09
CA PHE A 436 -19.81 3.95 -2.72
C PHE A 436 -20.30 5.37 -2.46
N LEU A 437 -20.27 6.23 -3.50
CA LEU A 437 -20.64 7.63 -3.43
C LEU A 437 -22.15 7.80 -3.21
N LEU A 438 -22.57 7.59 -1.99
CA LEU A 438 -23.92 7.83 -1.49
C LEU A 438 -23.96 9.24 -0.88
N PHE A 439 -24.80 10.11 -1.40
CA PHE A 439 -24.81 11.55 -1.07
C PHE A 439 -25.56 11.90 0.21
N ASP A 440 -26.20 10.92 0.86
CA ASP A 440 -26.92 11.10 2.12
C ASP A 440 -26.58 9.96 3.07
N ASP A 441 -26.06 10.31 4.24
CA ASP A 441 -25.71 9.38 5.30
C ASP A 441 -26.91 8.66 5.92
N ALA A 442 -28.12 9.20 5.71
CA ALA A 442 -29.38 8.61 6.16
C ALA A 442 -29.87 7.44 5.29
N PHE A 443 -29.31 7.22 4.10
CA PHE A 443 -29.64 6.04 3.31
C PHE A 443 -29.40 4.76 4.07
N ILE A 444 -30.24 3.76 3.85
CA ILE A 444 -30.26 2.54 4.65
C ILE A 444 -29.60 1.40 3.92
N CYS A 445 -28.68 0.73 4.61
CA CYS A 445 -28.13 -0.57 4.23
C CYS A 445 -28.76 -1.69 5.06
N LYS A 446 -28.77 -2.93 4.55
CA LYS A 446 -29.39 -4.10 5.20
C LYS A 446 -28.65 -4.54 6.46
N ASN A 447 -27.32 -4.38 6.49
CA ASN A 447 -26.48 -4.79 7.60
C ASN A 447 -26.65 -6.28 8.02
N GLU A 448 -26.77 -7.17 7.04
CA GLU A 448 -26.85 -8.63 7.21
C GLU A 448 -25.43 -9.23 7.20
N LEU A 449 -24.56 -8.73 8.08
CA LEU A 449 -23.17 -9.20 8.17
C LEU A 449 -23.12 -10.49 9.00
N ASP A 450 -22.41 -11.50 8.50
CA ASP A 450 -22.29 -12.79 9.16
C ASP A 450 -21.55 -12.67 10.50
N GLY A 451 -21.95 -13.47 11.47
CA GLY A 451 -21.67 -13.39 12.90
C GLY A 451 -20.23 -13.53 13.38
N ASP A 452 -19.22 -13.30 12.54
CA ASP A 452 -17.82 -13.11 12.97
C ASP A 452 -17.58 -11.73 13.58
N ALA A 453 -18.53 -10.81 13.41
CA ALA A 453 -18.62 -9.55 14.14
C ALA A 453 -19.33 -9.77 15.48
N LYS A 454 -18.79 -10.60 16.36
CA LYS A 454 -19.16 -10.62 17.79
C LYS A 454 -18.62 -9.36 18.47
N VAL A 455 -19.10 -8.22 18.07
CA VAL A 455 -19.04 -7.01 18.85
C VAL A 455 -20.42 -6.81 19.45
N ASP A 456 -20.55 -7.09 20.73
CA ASP A 456 -21.76 -6.90 21.53
C ASP A 456 -23.10 -7.32 20.87
N GLY A 457 -23.57 -8.48 21.20
CA GLY A 457 -24.78 -9.23 20.95
C GLY A 457 -26.04 -8.64 20.33
N ASN A 458 -26.03 -7.43 19.75
CA ASN A 458 -27.26 -6.73 19.34
C ASN A 458 -27.20 -5.93 18.01
N ARG A 459 -26.11 -5.99 17.23
CA ARG A 459 -25.93 -5.00 16.15
C ARG A 459 -26.03 -5.51 14.72
N THR A 460 -25.92 -6.80 14.47
CA THR A 460 -26.07 -7.38 13.12
C THR A 460 -27.53 -7.69 12.81
N GLY A 461 -27.91 -7.55 11.56
CA GLY A 461 -29.24 -7.93 11.05
C GLY A 461 -30.33 -6.84 11.20
N LYS A 462 -29.98 -5.61 11.55
CA LYS A 462 -30.93 -4.48 11.55
C LYS A 462 -30.55 -3.47 10.48
N PRO A 463 -31.50 -3.03 9.63
CA PRO A 463 -31.27 -1.93 8.70
C PRO A 463 -30.65 -0.74 9.40
N THR A 464 -29.54 -0.22 8.85
CA THR A 464 -28.69 0.78 9.51
C THR A 464 -28.41 1.94 8.54
N PRO A 465 -28.41 3.21 8.99
CA PRO A 465 -27.94 4.33 8.19
C PRO A 465 -26.50 4.13 7.71
N VAL A 466 -26.27 4.44 6.44
CA VAL A 466 -24.94 4.27 5.80
C VAL A 466 -23.85 5.05 6.54
N GLY A 467 -24.14 6.28 7.00
CA GLY A 467 -23.18 7.07 7.76
C GLY A 467 -22.77 6.41 9.08
N ALA A 468 -23.71 5.75 9.77
CA ALA A 468 -23.45 5.07 11.03
C ALA A 468 -22.66 3.77 10.87
N LEU A 469 -22.89 3.01 9.79
CA LEU A 469 -22.10 1.81 9.47
C LEU A 469 -20.74 2.16 8.86
N GLY A 470 -20.68 3.25 8.10
CA GLY A 470 -19.55 3.67 7.27
C GLY A 470 -19.62 3.06 5.86
N ARG A 471 -19.61 3.92 4.83
CA ARG A 471 -19.68 3.53 3.40
C ARG A 471 -18.58 2.55 3.02
N MET A 472 -17.39 2.74 3.58
CA MET A 472 -16.20 1.98 3.29
C MET A 472 -16.27 0.51 3.74
N THR A 473 -17.25 0.15 4.56
CA THR A 473 -17.58 -1.25 4.84
C THR A 473 -17.92 -2.00 3.55
N ASN A 474 -18.67 -1.37 2.64
CA ASN A 474 -19.02 -1.97 1.34
C ASN A 474 -17.78 -2.15 0.43
N THR A 475 -16.81 -1.24 0.51
CA THR A 475 -15.52 -1.34 -0.21
C THR A 475 -14.76 -2.60 0.19
N GLU A 476 -14.64 -2.87 1.49
CA GLU A 476 -14.00 -4.08 2.00
C GLU A 476 -14.77 -5.35 1.60
N LEU A 477 -16.09 -5.32 1.72
CA LEU A 477 -16.94 -6.46 1.34
C LEU A 477 -16.84 -6.78 -0.14
N MET A 478 -16.75 -5.78 -1.02
CA MET A 478 -16.50 -5.98 -2.45
C MET A 478 -15.16 -6.70 -2.70
N ALA A 479 -14.10 -6.28 -2.02
CA ALA A 479 -12.81 -6.94 -2.13
C ALA A 479 -12.88 -8.39 -1.61
N ARG A 480 -13.54 -8.62 -0.47
CA ARG A 480 -13.75 -9.95 0.11
C ARG A 480 -14.50 -10.89 -0.83
N GLU A 481 -15.62 -10.46 -1.39
CA GLU A 481 -16.42 -11.31 -2.28
C GLU A 481 -15.71 -11.61 -3.61
N SER A 482 -14.96 -10.64 -4.15
CA SER A 482 -14.09 -10.84 -5.32
C SER A 482 -12.96 -11.83 -5.03
N HIS A 483 -12.33 -11.71 -3.86
CA HIS A 483 -11.30 -12.64 -3.38
C HIS A 483 -11.86 -14.07 -3.23
N GLN A 484 -13.03 -14.20 -2.63
CA GLN A 484 -13.71 -15.51 -2.42
C GLN A 484 -14.03 -16.20 -3.75
N ALA A 485 -14.45 -15.44 -4.78
CA ALA A 485 -14.70 -15.98 -6.11
C ALA A 485 -13.42 -16.57 -6.72
N LEU A 486 -12.29 -15.85 -6.61
CA LEU A 486 -10.98 -16.34 -7.08
C LEU A 486 -10.52 -17.59 -6.33
N VAL A 487 -10.63 -17.61 -5.00
CA VAL A 487 -10.26 -18.79 -4.19
C VAL A 487 -11.18 -19.99 -4.50
N THR A 488 -12.46 -19.75 -4.76
CA THR A 488 -13.40 -20.83 -5.13
C THR A 488 -13.03 -21.44 -6.47
N GLN A 489 -12.64 -20.62 -7.45
CA GLN A 489 -12.25 -21.09 -8.78
C GLN A 489 -10.86 -21.72 -8.81
N HIS A 490 -9.91 -21.15 -8.04
CA HIS A 490 -8.50 -21.54 -8.04
C HIS A 490 -7.96 -21.68 -6.60
N PRO A 491 -8.37 -22.71 -5.84
CA PRO A 491 -8.03 -22.85 -4.41
C PRO A 491 -6.53 -23.03 -4.14
N ASP A 492 -5.78 -23.51 -5.13
CA ASP A 492 -4.33 -23.75 -5.02
C ASP A 492 -3.48 -22.54 -5.42
N ARG A 493 -4.11 -21.44 -5.87
CA ARG A 493 -3.42 -20.24 -6.33
C ARG A 493 -3.63 -19.06 -5.41
N ARG A 494 -2.61 -18.19 -5.28
CA ARG A 494 -2.75 -16.89 -4.60
C ARG A 494 -3.74 -16.03 -5.35
N PRO A 495 -4.82 -15.57 -4.70
CA PRO A 495 -5.75 -14.65 -5.33
C PRO A 495 -5.10 -13.27 -5.48
N PHE A 496 -5.38 -12.60 -6.59
CA PHE A 496 -5.01 -11.20 -6.79
C PHE A 496 -6.28 -10.40 -7.09
N VAL A 497 -6.65 -9.51 -6.19
CA VAL A 497 -7.68 -8.49 -6.42
C VAL A 497 -7.00 -7.14 -6.44
N LEU A 498 -7.23 -6.36 -7.50
CA LEU A 498 -6.88 -4.95 -7.57
C LEU A 498 -8.09 -4.14 -7.12
N THR A 499 -7.93 -3.19 -6.21
CA THR A 499 -9.01 -2.33 -5.74
C THR A 499 -8.65 -0.85 -5.79
N ARG A 500 -9.56 0.01 -6.30
CA ARG A 500 -9.34 1.46 -6.31
C ARG A 500 -9.48 2.04 -4.91
N SER A 501 -10.63 1.86 -4.31
CA SER A 501 -10.85 2.30 -2.94
C SER A 501 -10.47 1.21 -1.94
N ALA A 502 -10.05 1.64 -0.76
CA ALA A 502 -9.66 0.77 0.34
C ALA A 502 -9.86 1.45 1.70
N ASN A 503 -10.17 0.64 2.72
CA ASN A 503 -10.09 1.01 4.12
C ASN A 503 -9.04 0.13 4.83
N VAL A 504 -8.81 0.39 6.09
CA VAL A 504 -8.05 -0.53 6.95
C VAL A 504 -8.82 -1.86 7.05
N GLY A 505 -8.18 -2.97 6.70
CA GLY A 505 -8.82 -4.29 6.59
C GLY A 505 -8.89 -4.81 5.15
N THR A 506 -8.95 -3.95 4.15
CA THR A 506 -8.99 -4.33 2.73
C THR A 506 -7.73 -5.10 2.31
N GLN A 507 -6.56 -4.85 2.92
CA GLN A 507 -5.29 -5.55 2.64
C GLN A 507 -5.33 -7.06 2.86
N LYS A 508 -6.32 -7.57 3.57
CA LYS A 508 -6.57 -9.01 3.76
C LYS A 508 -7.24 -9.68 2.55
N TRP A 509 -7.86 -8.88 1.68
CA TRP A 509 -8.71 -9.35 0.58
C TRP A 509 -8.24 -8.88 -0.78
N ALA A 510 -7.64 -7.68 -0.85
CA ALA A 510 -7.07 -7.12 -2.07
C ALA A 510 -5.55 -7.07 -1.97
N ALA A 511 -4.89 -7.69 -2.96
CA ALA A 511 -3.44 -7.79 -2.99
C ALA A 511 -2.76 -6.48 -3.45
N SER A 512 -3.49 -5.59 -4.13
CA SER A 512 -2.94 -4.35 -4.68
C SER A 512 -3.99 -3.24 -4.76
N THR A 513 -3.52 -2.00 -4.68
CA THR A 513 -4.34 -0.79 -4.89
C THR A 513 -3.54 0.26 -5.66
N TRP A 514 -4.22 1.25 -6.25
CA TRP A 514 -3.56 2.34 -6.98
C TRP A 514 -4.16 3.70 -6.62
N SER A 515 -3.49 4.75 -7.05
CA SER A 515 -3.84 6.15 -6.72
C SER A 515 -5.10 6.68 -7.42
N GLY A 516 -5.88 5.83 -8.10
CA GLY A 516 -7.01 6.27 -8.91
C GLY A 516 -6.58 7.10 -10.13
N ASP A 517 -7.43 8.05 -10.53
CA ASP A 517 -7.35 8.76 -11.81
C ASP A 517 -6.44 9.99 -11.72
N ASN A 518 -5.12 9.76 -11.68
CA ASN A 518 -4.12 10.83 -11.64
C ASN A 518 -3.99 11.57 -12.98
N ARG A 519 -3.48 12.81 -12.93
CA ARG A 519 -3.32 13.67 -14.11
C ARG A 519 -1.88 13.65 -14.62
N THR A 520 -1.68 13.65 -15.94
CA THR A 520 -0.37 13.81 -16.58
C THR A 520 0.24 15.16 -16.25
N SER A 521 1.29 15.18 -15.44
CA SER A 521 2.12 16.33 -15.13
C SER A 521 3.35 15.96 -14.32
N TRP A 522 4.40 16.75 -14.39
CA TRP A 522 5.55 16.66 -13.47
C TRP A 522 5.15 16.82 -12.00
N HIS A 523 4.17 17.66 -11.73
CA HIS A 523 3.60 17.89 -10.39
C HIS A 523 3.02 16.60 -9.80
N ASN A 524 2.23 15.86 -10.59
CA ASN A 524 1.66 14.58 -10.13
C ASN A 524 2.70 13.45 -10.06
N LEU A 525 3.71 13.42 -10.93
CA LEU A 525 4.82 12.48 -10.78
C LEU A 525 5.49 12.65 -9.41
N ARG A 526 5.84 13.89 -9.02
CA ARG A 526 6.47 14.17 -7.72
C ARG A 526 5.56 13.78 -6.54
N GLY A 527 4.33 14.30 -6.53
CA GLY A 527 3.40 14.06 -5.42
C GLY A 527 3.04 12.60 -5.23
N SER A 528 3.00 11.80 -6.31
CA SER A 528 2.69 10.37 -6.24
C SER A 528 3.73 9.56 -5.45
N ILE A 529 4.97 10.02 -5.34
CA ILE A 529 6.04 9.33 -4.60
C ILE A 529 5.77 9.45 -3.10
N ALA A 530 5.65 10.68 -2.59
CA ALA A 530 5.36 10.91 -1.16
C ALA A 530 4.04 10.26 -0.73
N MET A 531 3.00 10.32 -1.58
CA MET A 531 1.72 9.63 -1.39
C MET A 531 1.91 8.12 -1.27
N GLY A 532 2.73 7.51 -2.15
CA GLY A 532 3.04 6.08 -2.13
C GLY A 532 3.81 5.65 -0.88
N LEU A 533 4.70 6.48 -0.34
CA LEU A 533 5.39 6.22 0.92
C LEU A 533 4.39 6.19 2.10
N ASN A 534 3.55 7.20 2.24
CA ASN A 534 2.51 7.25 3.28
C ASN A 534 1.51 6.07 3.18
N ALA A 535 1.12 5.70 1.95
CA ALA A 535 0.23 4.56 1.71
C ALA A 535 0.86 3.24 2.17
N GLN A 536 2.12 2.97 1.82
CA GLN A 536 2.80 1.74 2.20
C GLN A 536 3.02 1.62 3.71
N MET A 537 3.37 2.71 4.39
CA MET A 537 3.50 2.75 5.86
C MET A 537 2.15 2.58 6.57
N SER A 538 1.03 2.64 5.83
CA SER A 538 -0.34 2.43 6.31
C SER A 538 -0.96 1.12 5.81
N LEU A 539 -0.14 0.08 5.58
CA LEU A 539 -0.52 -1.27 5.14
C LEU A 539 -1.00 -1.41 3.68
N MET A 540 -0.86 -0.40 2.84
CA MET A 540 -1.12 -0.50 1.41
C MET A 540 0.17 -0.87 0.66
N GLN A 541 0.72 -2.04 0.95
CA GLN A 541 2.09 -2.43 0.56
C GLN A 541 2.30 -2.51 -0.95
N SER A 542 1.34 -3.05 -1.71
CA SER A 542 1.38 -3.09 -3.18
C SER A 542 0.60 -1.91 -3.76
N TYR A 543 1.13 -0.71 -3.53
CA TYR A 543 0.61 0.56 -4.03
C TYR A 543 1.41 1.07 -5.24
N GLY A 544 0.74 1.74 -6.16
CA GLY A 544 1.34 2.45 -7.29
C GLY A 544 0.37 3.45 -7.91
N ASN A 545 0.79 4.11 -8.96
CA ASN A 545 -0.01 5.06 -9.72
C ASN A 545 -0.08 4.66 -11.20
N ASP A 546 -0.96 5.30 -11.96
CA ASP A 546 -1.02 5.13 -13.40
C ASP A 546 0.12 5.91 -14.06
N ILE A 547 1.11 5.17 -14.57
CA ILE A 547 2.35 5.71 -15.10
C ILE A 547 2.08 6.47 -16.41
N GLY A 548 2.61 7.68 -16.48
CA GLY A 548 2.34 8.62 -17.57
C GLY A 548 1.07 9.45 -17.35
N GLY A 549 0.34 9.21 -16.26
CA GLY A 549 -0.92 9.83 -15.88
C GLY A 549 -2.13 9.24 -16.60
N PHE A 550 -3.21 8.99 -15.85
CA PHE A 550 -4.47 8.50 -16.40
C PHE A 550 -5.14 9.56 -17.27
N ALA A 551 -5.47 10.70 -16.70
CA ALA A 551 -6.18 11.80 -17.35
C ALA A 551 -5.24 12.91 -17.88
N GLY A 552 -5.81 13.87 -18.61
CA GLY A 552 -5.09 15.02 -19.16
C GLY A 552 -4.35 14.71 -20.47
N PRO A 553 -3.36 15.54 -20.89
CA PRO A 553 -2.67 15.36 -22.14
C PRO A 553 -1.81 14.09 -22.15
N LEU A 554 -1.33 13.69 -23.34
CA LEU A 554 -0.24 12.71 -23.43
C LEU A 554 0.99 13.27 -22.69
N PRO A 555 1.77 12.44 -21.97
CA PRO A 555 3.04 12.87 -21.41
C PRO A 555 4.03 13.25 -22.52
N SER A 556 4.93 14.20 -22.28
CA SER A 556 6.09 14.35 -23.16
C SER A 556 6.97 13.11 -23.13
N PRO A 557 7.80 12.83 -24.16
CA PRO A 557 8.72 11.70 -24.16
C PRO A 557 9.59 11.66 -22.89
N GLU A 558 10.12 12.81 -22.45
CA GLU A 558 10.91 12.89 -21.22
C GLU A 558 10.08 12.56 -19.97
N LEU A 559 8.93 13.18 -19.77
CA LEU A 559 8.06 12.90 -18.63
C LEU A 559 7.68 11.42 -18.57
N PHE A 560 7.39 10.82 -19.72
CA PHE A 560 7.01 9.41 -19.79
C PHE A 560 8.17 8.48 -19.38
N VAL A 561 9.38 8.74 -19.88
CA VAL A 561 10.59 8.00 -19.48
C VAL A 561 10.83 8.14 -17.97
N ARG A 562 10.81 9.38 -17.43
CA ARG A 562 11.06 9.62 -15.98
C ARG A 562 10.00 8.95 -15.10
N TRP A 563 8.75 8.93 -15.56
CA TRP A 563 7.68 8.25 -14.82
C TRP A 563 7.84 6.72 -14.83
N ILE A 564 8.26 6.13 -15.96
CA ILE A 564 8.60 4.71 -16.06
C ILE A 564 9.80 4.39 -15.18
N GLN A 565 10.86 5.21 -15.20
CA GLN A 565 12.04 5.05 -14.34
C GLN A 565 11.67 5.03 -12.85
N SER A 566 10.83 5.96 -12.40
CA SER A 566 10.29 5.94 -11.04
C SER A 566 9.40 4.71 -10.81
N GLY A 567 8.55 4.38 -11.77
CA GLY A 567 7.59 3.28 -11.66
C GLY A 567 8.20 1.90 -11.46
N ILE A 568 9.36 1.61 -12.11
CA ILE A 568 10.01 0.29 -11.96
C ILE A 568 10.50 0.00 -10.54
N THR A 569 10.60 1.02 -9.71
CA THR A 569 11.02 0.92 -8.31
C THR A 569 9.84 0.94 -7.32
N GLN A 570 8.62 1.18 -7.80
CA GLN A 570 7.40 1.12 -7.00
C GLN A 570 6.89 -0.33 -6.88
N PRO A 571 6.17 -0.69 -5.80
CA PRO A 571 5.63 -2.05 -5.65
C PRO A 571 4.73 -2.47 -6.82
N ARG A 572 3.79 -1.63 -7.23
CA ARG A 572 2.93 -1.83 -8.41
C ARG A 572 3.46 -1.00 -9.59
N PHE A 573 3.72 -1.65 -10.72
CA PHE A 573 4.22 -1.04 -11.95
C PHE A 573 3.19 -1.20 -13.08
N CYS A 574 2.33 -0.19 -13.27
CA CYS A 574 1.26 -0.22 -14.28
C CYS A 574 1.26 1.03 -15.16
N ILE A 575 1.25 0.83 -16.48
CA ILE A 575 1.01 1.90 -17.44
C ILE A 575 -0.47 1.83 -17.82
N HIS A 576 -1.23 2.87 -17.48
CA HIS A 576 -2.67 2.97 -17.74
C HIS A 576 -3.07 4.39 -18.10
N SER A 577 -4.04 4.56 -18.99
CA SER A 577 -4.52 5.87 -19.38
C SER A 577 -5.92 5.90 -19.97
N PHE A 578 -6.53 7.08 -19.89
CA PHE A 578 -7.68 7.51 -20.64
C PHE A 578 -7.39 8.93 -21.17
N LYS A 579 -7.25 9.08 -22.50
CA LYS A 579 -6.75 10.29 -23.16
C LYS A 579 -7.76 10.85 -24.18
N PRO A 580 -8.94 11.27 -23.73
CA PRO A 580 -9.86 11.95 -24.62
C PRO A 580 -9.29 13.28 -25.10
N CYS A 581 -9.47 13.59 -26.38
CA CYS A 581 -9.08 14.87 -26.96
C CYS A 581 -10.19 15.39 -27.86
N LYS A 582 -10.02 16.58 -28.45
CA LYS A 582 -11.03 17.21 -29.33
C LYS A 582 -11.33 16.34 -30.56
N GLU A 583 -10.30 15.69 -31.11
CA GLU A 583 -10.36 14.81 -32.29
C GLU A 583 -10.83 13.39 -31.94
N ASP A 584 -10.73 13.00 -30.68
CA ASP A 584 -11.19 11.72 -30.13
C ASP A 584 -11.75 11.89 -28.72
N PRO A 585 -12.99 12.39 -28.58
CA PRO A 585 -13.64 12.59 -27.29
C PRO A 585 -13.84 11.29 -26.50
N THR A 586 -13.78 10.13 -27.16
CA THR A 586 -13.93 8.81 -26.53
C THR A 586 -12.61 8.31 -25.92
N GLY A 587 -11.46 8.88 -26.32
CA GLY A 587 -10.14 8.43 -25.86
C GLY A 587 -9.72 7.05 -26.38
N VAL A 588 -10.38 6.53 -27.41
CA VAL A 588 -10.10 5.18 -27.94
C VAL A 588 -8.75 5.11 -28.66
N LYS A 589 -8.37 6.17 -29.36
CA LYS A 589 -7.17 6.18 -30.21
C LYS A 589 -5.87 6.43 -29.47
N LEU A 590 -5.93 7.10 -28.34
CA LEU A 590 -4.75 7.55 -27.61
C LEU A 590 -4.61 6.79 -26.29
N ASN A 591 -3.50 6.07 -26.14
CA ASN A 591 -3.15 5.34 -24.91
C ASN A 591 -1.67 5.54 -24.61
N ASN A 592 -1.32 5.57 -23.33
CA ASN A 592 0.06 5.48 -22.90
C ASN A 592 0.55 4.05 -23.14
N LEU A 593 1.43 3.88 -24.11
CA LEU A 593 2.03 2.58 -24.45
C LEU A 593 3.56 2.70 -24.47
N PRO A 594 4.31 1.69 -24.04
CA PRO A 594 5.77 1.76 -23.96
C PRO A 594 6.47 2.14 -25.29
N TRP A 595 5.82 1.87 -26.41
CA TRP A 595 6.35 2.12 -27.78
C TRP A 595 5.76 3.34 -28.46
N MET A 596 4.99 4.18 -27.75
CA MET A 596 4.31 5.33 -28.36
C MET A 596 5.28 6.43 -28.86
N TYR A 597 6.51 6.45 -28.34
CA TYR A 597 7.56 7.39 -28.76
C TYR A 597 8.79 6.64 -29.26
N PRO A 598 8.96 6.50 -30.61
CA PRO A 598 10.08 5.76 -31.19
C PRO A 598 11.46 6.24 -30.73
N GLU A 599 11.63 7.54 -30.50
CA GLU A 599 12.90 8.18 -30.11
C GLU A 599 13.40 7.80 -28.70
N VAL A 600 12.53 7.30 -27.83
CA VAL A 600 12.89 6.90 -26.46
C VAL A 600 12.55 5.44 -26.14
N VAL A 601 12.06 4.68 -27.12
CA VAL A 601 11.62 3.29 -26.91
C VAL A 601 12.75 2.38 -26.38
N ASP A 602 13.99 2.62 -26.78
CA ASP A 602 15.14 1.82 -26.33
C ASP A 602 15.44 2.06 -24.84
N ILE A 603 15.30 3.30 -24.38
CA ILE A 603 15.43 3.65 -22.95
C ILE A 603 14.31 2.98 -22.15
N ILE A 604 13.07 3.08 -22.63
CA ILE A 604 11.90 2.46 -22.00
C ILE A 604 12.05 0.95 -21.91
N ARG A 605 12.44 0.29 -23.01
CA ARG A 605 12.71 -1.15 -23.06
C ARG A 605 13.73 -1.58 -22.03
N THR A 606 14.88 -0.92 -21.98
CA THR A 606 15.95 -1.21 -21.03
C THR A 606 15.49 -1.01 -19.59
N THR A 607 14.73 0.06 -19.33
CA THR A 607 14.16 0.37 -18.01
C THR A 607 13.16 -0.71 -17.58
N ILE A 608 12.21 -1.12 -18.44
CA ILE A 608 11.26 -2.17 -18.11
C ILE A 608 11.97 -3.51 -17.88
N LYS A 609 12.96 -3.87 -18.71
CA LYS A 609 13.76 -5.09 -18.49
C LYS A 609 14.47 -5.08 -17.14
N ARG A 610 14.94 -3.92 -16.66
CA ARG A 610 15.54 -3.81 -15.33
C ARG A 610 14.52 -4.17 -14.23
N ARG A 611 13.24 -3.82 -14.37
CA ARG A 611 12.18 -4.30 -13.44
C ARG A 611 12.15 -5.83 -13.36
N TYR A 612 12.22 -6.51 -14.49
CA TYR A 612 12.22 -7.98 -14.53
C TYR A 612 13.50 -8.60 -13.95
N GLU A 613 14.63 -7.94 -14.11
CA GLU A 613 15.85 -8.37 -13.42
C GLU A 613 15.73 -8.26 -11.90
N LEU A 614 15.06 -7.22 -11.42
CA LEU A 614 14.85 -6.98 -9.99
C LEU A 614 13.72 -7.84 -9.38
N LEU A 615 12.96 -8.62 -10.15
CA LEU A 615 11.84 -9.39 -9.62
C LEU A 615 12.19 -10.33 -8.45
N PRO A 616 13.35 -11.04 -8.41
CA PRO A 616 13.72 -11.82 -7.24
C PRO A 616 13.89 -10.96 -5.97
N PHE A 617 14.49 -9.79 -6.11
CA PHE A 617 14.64 -8.82 -5.02
C PHE A 617 13.26 -8.28 -4.57
N ILE A 618 12.42 -7.84 -5.51
CA ILE A 618 11.09 -7.30 -5.22
C ILE A 618 10.19 -8.39 -4.61
N ASN A 619 10.28 -9.64 -5.07
CA ASN A 619 9.53 -10.75 -4.47
C ASN A 619 9.97 -11.03 -3.03
N ASN A 620 11.27 -10.90 -2.72
CA ASN A 620 11.73 -10.97 -1.33
C ASN A 620 11.14 -9.85 -0.46
N LEU A 621 11.07 -8.61 -0.97
CA LEU A 621 10.41 -7.51 -0.26
C LEU A 621 8.90 -7.75 -0.08
N ASN A 622 8.25 -8.35 -1.08
CA ASN A 622 6.86 -8.80 -0.99
C ASN A 622 6.65 -9.86 0.12
N TRP A 623 7.58 -10.82 0.27
CA TRP A 623 7.58 -11.77 1.37
C TRP A 623 7.73 -11.08 2.73
N ARG A 624 8.67 -10.15 2.87
CA ARG A 624 8.88 -9.37 4.11
C ARG A 624 7.64 -8.55 4.45
N SER A 625 7.01 -7.95 3.44
CA SER A 625 5.73 -7.25 3.59
C SER A 625 4.63 -8.19 4.12
N HIS A 626 4.50 -9.38 3.57
CA HIS A 626 3.52 -10.37 4.03
C HIS A 626 3.79 -10.87 5.46
N LEU A 627 5.05 -11.16 5.78
CA LEU A 627 5.44 -11.74 7.09
C LEU A 627 5.45 -10.72 8.22
N ALA A 628 5.87 -9.49 7.97
CA ALA A 628 6.12 -8.47 8.99
C ALA A 628 5.49 -7.10 8.68
N ALA A 629 4.69 -6.98 7.62
CA ALA A 629 4.17 -5.72 7.11
C ALA A 629 5.26 -4.66 6.85
N GLU A 630 6.45 -5.10 6.43
CA GLU A 630 7.52 -4.19 6.06
C GLU A 630 7.16 -3.45 4.75
N PRO A 631 7.13 -2.10 4.71
CA PRO A 631 6.94 -1.37 3.46
C PRO A 631 8.08 -1.66 2.49
N MET A 632 7.78 -1.91 1.21
CA MET A 632 8.82 -2.14 0.20
C MET A 632 9.64 -0.88 -0.06
N ASN A 633 8.99 0.29 -0.01
CA ASN A 633 9.61 1.61 -0.12
C ASN A 633 9.40 2.39 1.18
N THR A 634 10.47 3.04 1.66
CA THR A 634 10.44 3.86 2.87
C THR A 634 11.14 5.19 2.65
N TRP A 635 10.80 6.18 3.47
CA TRP A 635 11.49 7.46 3.47
C TRP A 635 12.93 7.31 3.99
N LEU A 636 13.80 8.29 3.73
CA LEU A 636 15.24 8.18 3.99
C LEU A 636 15.60 8.05 5.48
N GLY A 637 14.78 8.54 6.40
CA GLY A 637 14.97 8.42 7.85
C GLY A 637 14.28 7.20 8.48
N TRP A 638 14.07 6.11 7.75
CA TRP A 638 13.42 4.91 8.29
C TRP A 638 14.34 4.16 9.26
N ASN A 639 13.81 3.77 10.43
CA ASN A 639 14.48 2.98 11.48
C ASN A 639 15.83 3.57 11.91
N GLU A 640 16.94 2.90 11.62
CA GLU A 640 18.31 3.30 12.03
C GLU A 640 18.76 4.66 11.47
N PHE A 641 18.15 5.12 10.40
CA PHE A 641 18.44 6.43 9.82
C PHE A 641 17.70 7.59 10.50
N ALA A 642 16.75 7.31 11.41
CA ALA A 642 16.03 8.33 12.15
C ALA A 642 16.94 9.20 13.04
N ALA A 643 18.13 8.70 13.40
CA ALA A 643 19.13 9.44 14.18
C ALA A 643 19.93 10.48 13.36
N ASP A 644 19.78 10.48 12.04
CA ASP A 644 20.43 11.48 11.15
C ASP A 644 19.56 12.75 11.06
N PRO A 645 20.02 13.92 11.57
CA PRO A 645 19.22 15.12 11.57
C PRO A 645 18.89 15.66 10.17
N ASN A 646 19.73 15.36 9.16
CA ASN A 646 19.54 15.88 7.82
C ASN A 646 18.38 15.21 7.06
N VAL A 647 17.95 14.00 7.48
CA VAL A 647 16.77 13.36 6.87
C VAL A 647 15.48 14.13 7.16
N TYR A 648 15.49 15.01 8.18
CA TYR A 648 14.37 15.91 8.50
C TYR A 648 14.45 17.28 7.79
N SER A 649 15.43 17.47 6.89
CA SER A 649 15.48 18.65 6.06
C SER A 649 14.25 18.72 5.15
N ARG A 650 13.82 19.96 4.80
CA ARG A 650 12.66 20.16 3.94
C ARG A 650 12.78 19.41 2.60
N GLU A 651 13.98 19.42 2.01
CA GLU A 651 14.23 18.76 0.71
C GLU A 651 13.97 17.24 0.79
N VAL A 652 14.39 16.59 1.89
CA VAL A 652 14.16 15.15 2.10
C VAL A 652 12.69 14.87 2.45
N LEU A 653 12.07 15.72 3.28
CA LEU A 653 10.66 15.54 3.69
C LEU A 653 9.65 15.86 2.58
N GLU A 654 10.05 16.44 1.47
CA GLU A 654 9.22 16.47 0.26
C GLU A 654 8.99 15.06 -0.31
N GLY A 655 9.82 14.07 0.05
CA GLY A 655 9.61 12.64 -0.17
C GLY A 655 9.87 12.20 -1.61
N PHE A 656 10.84 12.83 -2.31
CA PHE A 656 11.19 12.44 -3.68
C PHE A 656 12.23 11.33 -3.74
N ASP A 657 13.15 11.31 -2.74
CA ASP A 657 14.16 10.28 -2.59
C ASP A 657 13.70 9.28 -1.53
N TYR A 658 13.93 8.00 -1.79
CA TYR A 658 13.40 6.95 -0.94
C TYR A 658 14.24 5.67 -1.02
N TRP A 659 14.09 4.81 -0.02
CA TRP A 659 14.68 3.48 0.00
C TRP A 659 13.80 2.45 -0.72
N ILE A 660 14.44 1.50 -1.38
CA ILE A 660 13.89 0.19 -1.67
C ILE A 660 14.63 -0.81 -0.79
N GLY A 661 13.87 -1.58 0.02
CA GLY A 661 14.46 -2.62 0.86
C GLY A 661 15.23 -2.09 2.06
N HIS A 662 14.70 -1.10 2.78
CA HIS A 662 15.19 -0.63 4.09
C HIS A 662 16.71 -0.39 4.11
N GLY A 663 17.13 0.71 3.52
CA GLY A 663 18.53 1.10 3.53
C GLY A 663 19.44 0.38 2.53
N GLN A 664 18.86 -0.40 1.59
CA GLN A 664 19.64 -1.12 0.59
C GLN A 664 19.89 -0.29 -0.68
N LEU A 665 18.82 0.11 -1.37
CA LEU A 665 18.91 0.90 -2.59
C LEU A 665 18.21 2.25 -2.37
N LEU A 666 18.96 3.35 -2.47
CA LEU A 666 18.43 4.70 -2.45
C LEU A 666 18.12 5.12 -3.88
N VAL A 667 16.87 5.47 -4.13
CA VAL A 667 16.37 5.97 -5.41
C VAL A 667 16.36 7.49 -5.38
N ALA A 668 17.04 8.12 -6.33
CA ALA A 668 17.14 9.56 -6.47
C ALA A 668 16.92 9.97 -7.94
N GLY A 669 15.71 9.77 -8.43
CA GLY A 669 15.32 10.06 -9.82
C GLY A 669 15.34 11.55 -10.17
N ALA A 670 15.20 11.86 -11.46
CA ALA A 670 14.95 13.22 -11.94
C ALA A 670 13.42 13.45 -12.03
N TYR A 671 12.96 14.56 -11.47
CA TYR A 671 11.53 14.84 -11.28
C TYR A 671 11.10 16.20 -11.83
N HIS A 672 12.00 16.89 -12.54
CA HIS A 672 11.72 18.14 -13.24
C HIS A 672 12.12 18.03 -14.72
N GLU A 673 11.46 18.84 -15.54
CA GLU A 673 11.77 18.87 -16.96
C GLU A 673 13.19 19.37 -17.20
N ASN A 674 13.93 18.69 -18.08
CA ASN A 674 15.34 18.99 -18.41
C ASN A 674 16.31 18.90 -17.20
N GLU A 675 15.98 18.14 -16.17
CA GLU A 675 16.82 17.97 -14.99
C GLU A 675 17.96 16.98 -15.30
N LEU A 676 19.10 17.50 -15.73
CA LEU A 676 20.28 16.72 -16.09
C LEU A 676 21.21 16.46 -14.90
N THR A 677 21.08 17.23 -13.85
CA THR A 677 21.81 17.06 -12.58
C THR A 677 20.94 17.50 -11.42
N ARG A 678 21.14 16.91 -10.25
CA ARG A 678 20.47 17.32 -9.02
C ARG A 678 21.36 17.11 -7.79
N ARG A 679 20.92 17.66 -6.67
CA ARG A 679 21.46 17.42 -5.34
C ARG A 679 20.77 16.24 -4.70
N VAL A 680 21.53 15.35 -4.01
CA VAL A 680 21.00 14.14 -3.34
C VAL A 680 21.61 14.02 -1.96
N TYR A 681 20.81 13.70 -0.94
CA TYR A 681 21.32 13.38 0.38
C TYR A 681 21.53 11.87 0.53
N LEU A 682 22.70 11.47 1.04
CA LEU A 682 23.05 10.08 1.34
C LEU A 682 23.07 9.88 2.87
N PRO A 683 22.01 9.30 3.47
CA PRO A 683 21.84 9.25 4.93
C PRO A 683 22.91 8.41 5.66
N ALA A 684 23.14 8.74 6.93
CA ALA A 684 23.98 7.95 7.85
C ALA A 684 23.11 7.21 8.89
N ALA A 685 23.46 5.97 9.20
CA ALA A 685 22.84 5.22 10.30
C ALA A 685 23.49 5.58 11.65
N GLY A 686 23.37 6.86 12.03
CA GLY A 686 24.01 7.43 13.25
C GLY A 686 25.41 8.01 12.99
N LYS A 687 26.00 8.58 14.05
CA LYS A 687 27.27 9.34 13.98
C LYS A 687 28.51 8.50 13.62
N GLU A 688 28.49 7.22 13.97
CA GLU A 688 29.60 6.28 13.75
C GLU A 688 29.51 5.53 12.41
N ASP A 689 28.54 5.88 11.55
CA ASP A 689 28.36 5.22 10.27
C ASP A 689 29.49 5.59 9.29
N THR A 690 30.32 4.63 8.98
CA THR A 690 31.44 4.76 8.01
C THR A 690 31.15 4.13 6.67
N LYS A 691 29.94 3.58 6.45
CA LYS A 691 29.58 2.93 5.21
C LYS A 691 29.54 3.91 4.04
N VAL A 692 29.69 3.37 2.85
CA VAL A 692 29.68 4.14 1.62
C VAL A 692 28.47 3.81 0.77
N TYR A 693 28.22 4.67 -0.22
CA TYR A 693 27.20 4.48 -1.26
C TYR A 693 27.87 4.34 -2.61
N TYR A 694 27.48 3.32 -3.35
CA TYR A 694 27.90 3.08 -4.70
C TYR A 694 26.89 3.65 -5.68
N ASP A 695 27.30 4.59 -6.53
CA ASP A 695 26.49 4.96 -7.70
C ASP A 695 26.44 3.74 -8.64
N THR A 696 25.26 3.24 -8.91
CA THR A 696 25.06 2.04 -9.74
C THR A 696 25.18 2.34 -11.23
N HIS A 697 25.42 3.59 -11.61
CA HIS A 697 25.53 4.06 -12.99
C HIS A 697 26.85 4.81 -13.21
N SER A 698 27.17 5.04 -14.48
CA SER A 698 28.36 5.85 -14.85
C SER A 698 28.24 7.25 -14.24
N PRO A 699 29.32 7.75 -13.63
CA PRO A 699 30.68 7.25 -13.60
C PRO A 699 31.02 6.26 -12.47
N PHE A 700 30.05 5.58 -11.86
CA PHE A 700 30.22 4.55 -10.82
C PHE A 700 31.03 5.03 -9.60
N LYS A 701 30.78 6.25 -9.16
CA LYS A 701 31.46 6.85 -8.02
C LYS A 701 31.03 6.23 -6.70
N VAL A 702 31.91 6.33 -5.71
CA VAL A 702 31.66 5.92 -4.33
C VAL A 702 31.63 7.17 -3.46
N TYR A 703 30.62 7.27 -2.59
CA TYR A 703 30.38 8.40 -1.71
C TYR A 703 30.28 7.94 -0.27
N LYS A 704 30.66 8.78 0.69
CA LYS A 704 30.48 8.52 2.13
C LYS A 704 29.01 8.73 2.51
N SER A 705 28.58 8.09 3.59
CA SER A 705 27.29 8.38 4.26
C SER A 705 27.30 9.74 4.95
N GLY A 706 26.12 10.26 5.29
CA GLY A 706 25.94 11.51 6.03
C GLY A 706 26.29 12.79 5.24
N GLN A 707 26.16 12.80 3.91
CA GLN A 707 26.52 13.96 3.09
C GLN A 707 25.54 14.27 1.98
N TRP A 708 25.49 15.54 1.60
CA TRP A 708 24.91 15.98 0.36
C TRP A 708 25.89 15.78 -0.79
N VAL A 709 25.42 15.21 -1.88
CA VAL A 709 26.17 15.07 -3.13
C VAL A 709 25.60 16.05 -4.14
N GLU A 710 26.42 17.02 -4.54
CA GLU A 710 26.07 18.00 -5.56
C GLU A 710 26.27 17.44 -6.96
N ASN A 711 25.47 17.91 -7.91
CA ASN A 711 25.59 17.60 -9.34
C ASN A 711 25.58 16.09 -9.66
N VAL A 712 24.72 15.32 -8.97
CA VAL A 712 24.44 13.93 -9.36
C VAL A 712 23.88 13.94 -10.77
N SER A 713 24.54 13.22 -11.69
CA SER A 713 24.13 13.17 -13.10
C SER A 713 22.84 12.40 -13.29
N THR A 714 21.88 12.97 -14.00
CA THR A 714 20.57 12.40 -14.30
C THR A 714 20.20 12.53 -15.78
N PRO A 715 21.05 12.06 -16.74
CA PRO A 715 20.67 12.07 -18.15
C PRO A 715 19.43 11.20 -18.38
N LEU A 716 18.71 11.40 -19.47
CA LEU A 716 17.43 10.71 -19.71
C LEU A 716 17.57 9.17 -19.75
N SER A 717 18.72 8.68 -20.23
CA SER A 717 19.03 7.24 -20.28
C SER A 717 19.34 6.60 -18.91
N HIS A 718 19.37 7.40 -17.85
CA HIS A 718 19.93 7.01 -16.57
C HIS A 718 18.96 7.32 -15.42
N PHE A 719 18.72 6.33 -14.58
CA PHE A 719 17.93 6.48 -13.37
C PHE A 719 18.85 6.34 -12.15
N ALA A 720 19.07 7.44 -11.42
CA ALA A 720 20.04 7.46 -10.34
C ALA A 720 19.58 6.58 -9.16
N VAL A 721 20.36 5.54 -8.89
CA VAL A 721 20.18 4.63 -7.75
C VAL A 721 21.52 4.43 -7.07
N PHE A 722 21.56 4.58 -5.76
CA PHE A 722 22.75 4.34 -4.94
C PHE A 722 22.55 3.08 -4.10
N ALA A 723 23.49 2.16 -4.20
CA ALA A 723 23.52 0.98 -3.34
C ALA A 723 24.38 1.24 -2.12
N ARG A 724 23.85 1.02 -0.92
CA ARG A 724 24.62 1.17 0.31
C ARG A 724 25.54 -0.03 0.51
N GLU A 725 26.71 0.20 1.05
CA GLU A 725 27.66 -0.85 1.42
C GLU A 725 26.99 -1.94 2.28
N GLY A 726 27.24 -3.21 1.95
CA GLY A 726 26.59 -4.38 2.55
C GLY A 726 25.30 -4.82 1.84
N THR A 727 24.85 -4.06 0.83
CA THR A 727 23.65 -4.43 0.04
C THR A 727 23.92 -5.66 -0.81
N VAL A 728 22.91 -6.52 -0.88
CA VAL A 728 22.80 -7.65 -1.82
C VAL A 728 21.46 -7.54 -2.54
N VAL A 729 21.52 -7.60 -3.87
CA VAL A 729 20.33 -7.53 -4.72
C VAL A 729 20.22 -8.83 -5.52
N PRO A 730 19.34 -9.78 -5.15
CA PRO A 730 19.04 -10.92 -6.01
C PRO A 730 18.45 -10.45 -7.33
N VAL A 731 19.01 -10.94 -8.45
CA VAL A 731 18.59 -10.57 -9.79
C VAL A 731 18.29 -11.78 -10.65
N GLY A 732 17.35 -11.62 -11.57
CA GLY A 732 16.94 -12.63 -12.53
C GLY A 732 17.19 -12.19 -13.98
N LEU A 733 16.53 -12.86 -14.90
CA LEU A 733 16.52 -12.51 -16.31
C LEU A 733 15.62 -11.29 -16.57
N GLY A 734 15.98 -10.43 -17.52
CA GLY A 734 15.19 -9.28 -17.94
C GLY A 734 13.95 -9.64 -18.78
N LYS A 735 13.25 -10.72 -18.42
CA LYS A 735 12.12 -11.32 -19.15
C LYS A 735 11.07 -11.83 -18.17
N VAL A 736 9.88 -12.11 -18.66
CA VAL A 736 8.88 -12.88 -17.92
C VAL A 736 9.43 -14.27 -17.65
N THR A 737 9.45 -14.67 -16.40
CA THR A 737 9.99 -15.97 -15.98
C THR A 737 8.96 -16.80 -15.25
N ILE A 738 9.04 -18.11 -15.41
CA ILE A 738 8.24 -19.10 -14.70
C ILE A 738 9.16 -20.02 -13.91
N THR A 739 8.80 -20.32 -12.67
CA THR A 739 9.52 -21.26 -11.83
C THR A 739 8.71 -22.54 -11.69
N GLN A 740 9.36 -23.70 -11.88
CA GLN A 740 8.81 -24.99 -11.53
C GLN A 740 9.90 -25.98 -11.14
N ASN A 741 9.56 -26.86 -10.23
CA ASN A 741 10.47 -27.91 -9.78
C ASN A 741 10.55 -29.11 -10.72
N GLU A 742 9.54 -29.36 -11.56
CA GLU A 742 9.45 -30.55 -12.39
C GLU A 742 8.85 -30.23 -13.78
N GLY A 743 9.64 -30.33 -14.81
CA GLY A 743 9.21 -30.26 -16.21
C GLY A 743 8.75 -28.88 -16.70
N PRO A 744 8.23 -28.80 -17.93
CA PRO A 744 7.76 -27.57 -18.52
C PRO A 744 6.61 -26.98 -17.70
N ALA A 745 6.68 -25.68 -17.46
CA ALA A 745 5.68 -24.97 -16.70
C ALA A 745 4.30 -25.13 -17.32
N THR A 746 3.45 -25.86 -16.67
CA THR A 746 2.02 -25.88 -16.97
C THR A 746 1.34 -24.99 -15.94
N ILE A 747 1.17 -23.71 -16.26
CA ILE A 747 0.18 -22.91 -15.56
C ILE A 747 -1.13 -23.16 -16.29
N THR A 748 -1.96 -23.99 -15.73
CA THR A 748 -3.30 -24.22 -16.23
C THR A 748 -4.24 -23.18 -15.64
N CYS A 749 -4.38 -22.05 -16.34
CA CYS A 749 -5.59 -21.27 -16.24
C CYS A 749 -6.56 -21.84 -17.30
N SER A 750 -7.67 -22.39 -16.88
CA SER A 750 -8.70 -22.93 -17.80
C SER A 750 -8.16 -23.98 -18.78
N GLY A 751 -7.19 -24.79 -18.39
CA GLY A 751 -6.62 -25.83 -19.23
C GLY A 751 -5.63 -25.36 -20.30
N THR A 752 -5.20 -24.10 -20.27
CA THR A 752 -4.26 -23.54 -21.25
C THR A 752 -2.81 -23.65 -20.75
N LYS A 753 -1.96 -24.33 -21.50
CA LYS A 753 -0.51 -24.39 -21.28
C LYS A 753 0.11 -23.03 -21.64
N ILE A 754 0.93 -22.47 -20.74
CA ILE A 754 1.76 -21.31 -21.06
C ILE A 754 2.99 -21.78 -21.82
N LEU A 755 3.21 -21.19 -23.00
CA LEU A 755 4.37 -21.48 -23.82
C LEU A 755 5.58 -20.66 -23.34
N THR A 756 6.73 -21.31 -23.26
CA THR A 756 8.03 -20.65 -23.08
C THR A 756 8.41 -19.89 -24.37
N GLU A 757 9.42 -19.04 -24.29
CA GLU A 757 9.97 -18.36 -25.47
C GLU A 757 10.46 -19.37 -26.52
N GLN A 758 11.02 -20.51 -26.10
CA GLN A 758 11.42 -21.61 -26.97
C GLN A 758 10.24 -22.25 -27.69
N GLU A 759 9.06 -22.23 -27.11
CA GLU A 759 7.80 -22.72 -27.69
C GLU A 759 6.98 -21.63 -28.40
N GLY A 760 7.57 -20.43 -28.60
CA GLY A 760 6.93 -19.28 -29.24
C GLY A 760 6.19 -18.34 -28.29
N GLY A 761 6.25 -18.54 -26.96
CA GLY A 761 5.73 -17.63 -25.93
C GLY A 761 6.68 -16.49 -25.59
N GLN A 762 6.27 -15.62 -24.66
CA GLN A 762 7.09 -14.51 -24.15
C GLN A 762 7.83 -14.84 -22.84
N CYS A 763 7.56 -15.96 -22.21
CA CYS A 763 8.16 -16.37 -20.94
C CYS A 763 9.20 -17.46 -21.11
N VAL A 764 10.19 -17.43 -20.23
CA VAL A 764 11.28 -18.41 -20.15
C VAL A 764 11.31 -19.05 -18.76
N TYR A 765 12.04 -20.15 -18.61
CA TYR A 765 12.25 -20.73 -17.28
C TYR A 765 13.17 -19.84 -16.45
N ASP A 766 12.91 -19.77 -15.14
CA ASP A 766 13.74 -19.05 -14.16
C ASP A 766 14.95 -19.93 -13.76
N ASP A 767 15.79 -20.27 -14.72
CA ASP A 767 16.93 -21.20 -14.60
C ASP A 767 18.27 -20.50 -14.37
N TRP A 768 18.23 -19.18 -14.09
CA TRP A 768 19.40 -18.37 -13.81
C TRP A 768 19.15 -17.42 -12.63
N ARG A 769 20.13 -17.34 -11.71
CA ARG A 769 20.09 -16.40 -10.60
C ARG A 769 21.43 -15.73 -10.38
N GLY A 770 21.42 -14.40 -10.32
CA GLY A 770 22.54 -13.58 -9.91
C GLY A 770 22.27 -12.86 -8.59
N ILE A 771 23.32 -12.34 -7.98
CA ILE A 771 23.27 -11.36 -6.89
C ILE A 771 24.26 -10.24 -7.21
N GLU A 772 23.76 -8.99 -7.17
CA GLU A 772 24.62 -7.81 -7.15
C GLU A 772 25.04 -7.58 -5.70
N VAL A 773 26.34 -7.53 -5.44
CA VAL A 773 26.93 -7.45 -4.10
C VAL A 773 27.75 -6.17 -4.00
N PHE A 774 27.55 -5.39 -2.96
CA PHE A 774 28.22 -4.11 -2.71
C PHE A 774 29.06 -4.22 -1.41
N PRO A 775 30.28 -4.81 -1.48
CA PRO A 775 31.13 -5.02 -0.33
C PRO A 775 31.80 -3.71 0.13
N SER A 776 32.57 -3.73 1.22
CA SER A 776 33.42 -2.60 1.59
C SER A 776 34.36 -2.22 0.44
N PRO A 777 34.63 -0.91 0.20
CA PRO A 777 35.51 -0.48 -0.91
C PRO A 777 36.93 -1.01 -0.74
N VAL A 778 37.70 -1.03 -1.85
CA VAL A 778 39.06 -1.60 -1.89
C VAL A 778 40.02 -0.90 -0.91
N ASP A 779 39.84 0.40 -0.69
CA ASP A 779 40.63 1.23 0.20
C ASP A 779 40.12 1.30 1.64
N ALA A 780 39.13 0.50 1.98
CA ALA A 780 38.60 0.44 3.33
C ALA A 780 39.68 -0.04 4.33
N LYS A 781 39.92 0.77 5.39
CA LYS A 781 40.92 0.44 6.41
C LYS A 781 40.52 -0.77 7.26
N SER A 782 39.21 -0.93 7.48
CA SER A 782 38.65 -2.03 8.26
C SER A 782 37.38 -2.51 7.53
N PRO A 783 37.53 -3.43 6.55
CA PRO A 783 36.40 -3.98 5.84
C PRO A 783 35.41 -4.66 6.78
N SER A 784 34.13 -4.42 6.59
CA SER A 784 33.08 -5.03 7.41
C SER A 784 32.61 -6.36 6.83
N GLU A 785 32.06 -7.20 7.69
CA GLU A 785 31.34 -8.40 7.29
C GLU A 785 29.86 -8.12 7.24
N TYR A 786 29.17 -8.72 6.26
CA TYR A 786 27.73 -8.53 6.05
C TYR A 786 27.04 -9.86 5.87
N THR A 787 25.80 -9.92 6.33
CA THR A 787 24.90 -11.05 6.08
C THR A 787 23.63 -10.53 5.43
N TYR A 788 23.16 -11.25 4.41
CA TYR A 788 21.87 -10.97 3.79
C TYR A 788 21.08 -12.26 3.59
N SER A 789 19.77 -12.20 3.75
CA SER A 789 18.88 -13.34 3.52
C SER A 789 17.73 -12.95 2.61
N TRP A 790 17.29 -13.90 1.78
CA TRP A 790 16.09 -13.73 0.94
C TRP A 790 15.32 -15.04 0.81
N ILE A 791 14.04 -14.91 0.42
CA ILE A 791 13.10 -16.00 0.25
C ILE A 791 12.76 -16.15 -1.23
N GLU A 792 12.74 -17.38 -1.71
CA GLU A 792 12.21 -17.74 -3.03
C GLU A 792 11.15 -18.83 -2.92
N ASP A 793 10.21 -18.80 -3.86
CA ASP A 793 9.13 -19.76 -4.02
C ASP A 793 8.70 -19.84 -5.50
N ASP A 794 7.63 -20.59 -5.78
CA ASP A 794 7.10 -20.70 -7.15
C ASP A 794 6.39 -19.41 -7.64
N GLY A 795 6.11 -18.47 -6.75
CA GLY A 795 5.45 -17.19 -7.04
C GLY A 795 3.94 -17.27 -7.29
N VAL A 796 3.32 -18.44 -7.23
CA VAL A 796 1.93 -18.67 -7.65
C VAL A 796 1.07 -19.39 -6.60
N SER A 797 1.61 -20.39 -5.90
CA SER A 797 0.86 -21.27 -5.01
C SER A 797 0.29 -20.53 -3.79
N ALA A 798 -0.94 -20.86 -3.40
CA ALA A 798 -1.59 -20.31 -2.20
C ALA A 798 -0.84 -20.71 -0.92
N LYS A 799 -0.27 -21.92 -0.90
CA LYS A 799 0.57 -22.45 0.18
C LYS A 799 1.91 -22.88 -0.41
N PRO A 800 2.83 -21.94 -0.67
CA PRO A 800 4.06 -22.27 -1.37
C PRO A 800 5.03 -23.07 -0.49
N ALA A 801 5.74 -24.00 -1.11
CA ALA A 801 7.03 -24.41 -0.61
C ALA A 801 8.02 -23.24 -0.77
N VAL A 802 8.94 -23.04 0.17
CA VAL A 802 9.88 -21.94 0.17
C VAL A 802 11.32 -22.42 0.30
N ALA A 803 12.23 -21.68 -0.32
CA ALA A 803 13.66 -21.76 -0.04
C ALA A 803 14.10 -20.43 0.61
N GLU A 804 14.85 -20.54 1.69
CA GLU A 804 15.44 -19.40 2.37
C GLU A 804 16.96 -19.46 2.16
N PHE A 805 17.49 -18.40 1.58
CA PHE A 805 18.91 -18.26 1.26
C PHE A 805 19.57 -17.28 2.21
N LYS A 806 20.82 -17.56 2.56
CA LYS A 806 21.70 -16.69 3.32
C LYS A 806 23.01 -16.54 2.56
N VAL A 807 23.51 -15.31 2.46
CA VAL A 807 24.88 -15.03 2.00
C VAL A 807 25.64 -14.27 3.09
N ASP A 808 26.85 -14.72 3.36
CA ASP A 808 27.83 -14.05 4.21
C ASP A 808 28.92 -13.48 3.31
N ILE A 809 29.22 -12.20 3.46
CA ILE A 809 30.13 -11.43 2.62
C ILE A 809 31.23 -10.86 3.49
N SER A 810 32.48 -11.09 3.10
CA SER A 810 33.64 -10.39 3.62
C SER A 810 34.55 -9.96 2.48
N SER A 811 35.39 -8.96 2.67
CA SER A 811 36.27 -8.45 1.64
C SER A 811 37.63 -8.10 2.18
N SER A 812 38.64 -8.22 1.30
CA SER A 812 40.02 -7.72 1.50
C SER A 812 40.38 -6.72 0.40
N GLN A 813 41.61 -6.28 0.35
CA GLN A 813 42.09 -5.43 -0.75
C GLN A 813 42.11 -6.17 -2.10
N ASP A 814 42.30 -7.47 -2.10
CA ASP A 814 42.53 -8.27 -3.32
C ASP A 814 41.30 -9.12 -3.72
N GLU A 815 40.48 -9.53 -2.75
CA GLU A 815 39.41 -10.49 -2.97
C GLU A 815 38.12 -10.13 -2.19
N VAL A 816 36.99 -10.60 -2.71
CA VAL A 816 35.68 -10.61 -2.04
C VAL A 816 35.28 -12.06 -1.80
N SER A 817 35.06 -12.43 -0.56
CA SER A 817 34.50 -13.73 -0.18
C SER A 817 32.99 -13.66 -0.09
N VAL A 818 32.29 -14.54 -0.81
CA VAL A 818 30.83 -14.67 -0.77
C VAL A 818 30.50 -16.15 -0.54
N LYS A 819 29.95 -16.44 0.64
CA LYS A 819 29.50 -17.80 0.99
C LYS A 819 27.97 -17.85 0.99
N ALA A 820 27.40 -18.74 0.20
CA ALA A 820 25.96 -18.88 0.08
C ALA A 820 25.47 -20.24 0.60
N SER A 821 24.38 -20.23 1.34
CA SER A 821 23.72 -21.42 1.87
C SER A 821 22.21 -21.31 1.81
N ALA A 822 21.52 -22.44 1.69
CA ALA A 822 20.10 -22.55 1.93
C ALA A 822 19.87 -22.92 3.39
N THR A 823 19.16 -22.06 4.13
CA THR A 823 18.77 -22.33 5.53
C THR A 823 17.44 -23.10 5.58
N LYS A 824 16.66 -23.06 4.49
CA LYS A 824 15.47 -23.86 4.23
C LYS A 824 15.44 -24.20 2.73
N SER A 825 15.04 -25.43 2.39
CA SER A 825 15.09 -25.93 1.01
C SER A 825 13.86 -26.77 0.62
N ASP A 826 12.68 -26.36 1.08
CA ASP A 826 11.42 -27.02 0.70
C ASP A 826 11.06 -26.74 -0.77
N PHE A 827 11.43 -25.57 -1.28
CA PHE A 827 11.37 -25.20 -2.70
C PHE A 827 12.71 -25.44 -3.37
N LYS A 828 12.70 -26.06 -4.55
CA LYS A 828 13.90 -26.28 -5.36
C LYS A 828 13.87 -25.38 -6.60
N PRO A 829 14.67 -24.30 -6.64
CA PRO A 829 14.68 -23.41 -7.77
C PRO A 829 15.25 -24.06 -9.02
N LEU A 830 14.76 -23.67 -10.22
CA LEU A 830 15.26 -24.19 -11.50
C LEU A 830 16.70 -23.83 -11.80
N TRP A 831 17.23 -22.73 -11.22
CA TRP A 831 18.64 -22.35 -11.35
C TRP A 831 19.60 -23.27 -10.55
N GLY A 832 19.06 -24.25 -9.84
CA GLY A 832 19.81 -25.26 -9.10
C GLY A 832 20.62 -24.63 -7.95
N ASN A 833 21.88 -24.99 -7.83
CA ASN A 833 22.78 -24.52 -6.77
C ASN A 833 23.87 -23.55 -7.27
N THR A 834 23.79 -23.05 -8.50
CA THR A 834 24.78 -22.12 -9.05
C THR A 834 24.26 -20.69 -8.93
N LEU A 835 24.94 -19.88 -8.11
CA LEU A 835 24.64 -18.47 -7.89
C LEU A 835 25.75 -17.61 -8.53
N TRP A 836 25.35 -16.57 -9.28
CA TRP A 836 26.29 -15.69 -9.97
C TRP A 836 26.50 -14.39 -9.19
N VAL A 837 27.70 -14.16 -8.70
CA VAL A 837 28.09 -12.94 -7.96
C VAL A 837 28.55 -11.88 -8.94
N ILE A 838 27.98 -10.68 -8.83
CA ILE A 838 28.25 -9.52 -9.67
C ILE A 838 28.70 -8.39 -8.74
N LEU A 839 29.97 -7.98 -8.87
CA LEU A 839 30.55 -6.88 -8.08
C LEU A 839 30.24 -5.52 -8.74
N PRO A 840 30.38 -4.39 -8.05
CA PRO A 840 30.26 -3.06 -8.64
C PRO A 840 31.21 -2.88 -9.83
N ARG A 841 30.81 -2.14 -10.87
CA ARG A 841 31.63 -2.03 -12.11
C ARG A 841 33.05 -1.50 -11.88
N ALA A 842 33.24 -0.64 -10.89
CA ALA A 842 34.57 -0.13 -10.55
C ALA A 842 35.41 -1.09 -9.69
N ASP A 843 34.83 -2.19 -9.22
CA ASP A 843 35.50 -3.18 -8.38
C ASP A 843 36.21 -4.23 -9.27
N THR A 844 37.51 -4.28 -9.21
CA THR A 844 38.34 -5.19 -10.00
C THR A 844 38.77 -6.45 -9.24
N ARG A 845 38.35 -6.61 -7.98
CA ARG A 845 38.64 -7.79 -7.14
C ARG A 845 38.01 -9.04 -7.73
N LYS A 846 38.58 -10.17 -7.36
CA LYS A 846 38.04 -11.49 -7.68
C LYS A 846 37.12 -11.98 -6.57
N VAL A 847 36.17 -12.84 -6.91
CA VAL A 847 35.35 -13.56 -5.93
C VAL A 847 36.06 -14.85 -5.54
N GLN A 848 36.39 -14.99 -4.25
CA GLN A 848 37.09 -16.16 -3.71
C GLN A 848 36.26 -17.43 -3.90
N GLY A 849 36.94 -18.51 -4.37
CA GLY A 849 36.29 -19.81 -4.53
C GLY A 849 35.31 -19.92 -5.71
N ALA A 850 35.29 -18.94 -6.61
CA ALA A 850 34.48 -19.01 -7.81
C ALA A 850 34.91 -20.20 -8.71
N SER A 851 33.93 -21.00 -9.13
CA SER A 851 34.17 -22.21 -9.96
C SER A 851 34.34 -21.88 -11.44
N LYS A 852 33.71 -20.80 -11.91
CA LYS A 852 33.74 -20.33 -13.30
C LYS A 852 33.35 -18.84 -13.37
N THR A 853 33.57 -18.22 -14.52
CA THR A 853 33.18 -16.86 -14.81
C THR A 853 32.38 -16.76 -16.10
N MET A 854 31.55 -15.72 -16.21
CA MET A 854 30.85 -15.36 -17.45
C MET A 854 30.84 -13.84 -17.64
N LEU A 855 30.62 -13.39 -18.86
CA LEU A 855 30.38 -11.99 -19.14
C LEU A 855 28.89 -11.68 -18.94
N TYR A 856 28.55 -10.79 -17.99
CA TYR A 856 27.22 -10.30 -17.71
C TYR A 856 27.18 -8.78 -17.91
N LYS A 857 26.43 -8.30 -18.90
CA LYS A 857 26.29 -6.85 -19.21
C LYS A 857 27.61 -6.09 -19.30
N GLY A 858 28.65 -6.73 -19.89
CA GLY A 858 29.98 -6.12 -20.06
C GLY A 858 30.85 -6.10 -18.82
N GLN A 859 30.50 -6.87 -17.77
CA GLN A 859 31.34 -7.09 -16.58
C GLN A 859 31.43 -8.58 -16.22
N THR A 860 32.43 -8.96 -15.43
CA THR A 860 32.62 -10.36 -15.01
C THR A 860 31.62 -10.72 -13.89
N ALA A 861 30.91 -11.80 -14.10
CA ALA A 861 30.13 -12.48 -13.05
C ALA A 861 30.84 -13.79 -12.65
N TYR A 862 30.81 -14.11 -11.37
CA TYR A 862 31.52 -15.21 -10.75
C TYR A 862 30.55 -16.25 -10.20
N ALA A 863 30.69 -17.50 -10.65
CA ALA A 863 29.81 -18.59 -10.16
C ALA A 863 30.29 -19.15 -8.83
N ILE A 864 29.43 -19.17 -7.84
CA ILE A 864 29.62 -19.87 -6.56
C ILE A 864 28.57 -20.94 -6.38
N THR A 865 28.87 -21.91 -5.49
CA THR A 865 27.90 -22.96 -5.15
C THR A 865 27.15 -22.62 -3.87
N VAL A 866 25.82 -22.75 -3.90
CA VAL A 866 24.97 -22.66 -2.72
C VAL A 866 24.98 -24.00 -2.00
N SER A 867 25.35 -24.03 -0.74
CA SER A 867 25.31 -25.22 0.09
C SER A 867 23.91 -25.45 0.68
N GLY A 868 23.52 -26.72 0.91
CA GLY A 868 22.27 -27.06 1.61
C GLY A 868 21.00 -27.05 0.72
N LEU A 869 21.12 -26.94 -0.60
CA LEU A 869 19.99 -27.10 -1.56
C LEU A 869 19.74 -28.54 -1.94
#